data_a87768099d9dd5d2275b557771dedfd4
#
_entry.id   a87768099d9dd5d2275b557771dedfd4
#
_cell.length_a   1.000
_cell.length_b   1.000
_cell.length_c   1.000
_cell.angle_alpha   90.00
_cell.angle_beta   90.00
_cell.angle_gamma   90.00
#
_symmetry.space_group_name_H-M   'P 1'
#
loop_
_entity.id
_entity.type
_entity.pdbx_description
1 polymer ?
#
loop_
_entity_poly.entity_id
_entity_poly.type
_entity_poly.pdbx_seq_one_letter_code
_entity_poly.pdbx_strand_id
1 'polypeptide(L)'
;MKDREIVRKDMEELYLGNLGTVEFDLELPESGKHGSRISWHSDNLNFMDHSGRVSRPAYGRGNREVTMTACFRYGEYEEEKSYLVTVLEENNRIEVAKIYPIRKQAVKGENVCLPSAVAVKTKDNRVIAHFVEWDGGLVRCWEKPGNYEVYGRLKDTKIPVSGIVEVREEKQAVSPVRKAVMSCADNTKLLPGSDFYDAQERVHSYLLHTREDQWLYNFRRAAGLPVGGASPMTGWDSPEGLLRGHSTGHYLSALALCYQTSGDEEILKKAVYMVDSLGECQEAFGQKEGYHKGFLSAYSEEQFDLLEKYTPYPKIWAPYYTLHKILAGLIDLYKLAGIRKAGKIAEGIGEWVYGRLNALTHEQRVKMWSIYIAGEYGGMNESMAELFRITGKKEFLEAARFFDNDRLFYPLEQGVDALDGMHANQHIPQVIGAVKMYEMTGEKRYYGLASLFWKIVTQSHMYAIGGTGESEMFHEAGNIAGLLTKSTSESCATYNMLKLTGELYQYLPEPAYMDYYERAVYNHILSSCDHQPTSGSTYFLSMRPRAVKSFDLSENSCCHGTGLESHFKYVENIFAIDKETVYVNLFIPSVLSLPDSSLEVTVKTEEENPGRICLWIKAEGRRVFKIRRPYWAKGIPEILIDGVPYEAHMQDGYVVLDRTWKDHAIIEINWPCVLRYEAAPDRENYFVVFFGPYVLAALTGQEERLMLHAGNADEDFEREVSRPLAFRCRENGCLFIPLEKVWKEEYQVYMKKV
;
A
#
# COMPACT_ATOMS: atom_id res chain seq x y z
N MET A 1 -31.24 2.84 32.52
CA MET A 1 -30.51 3.76 31.61
C MET A 1 -29.01 3.80 31.92
N LYS A 2 -28.65 3.99 33.19
CA LYS A 2 -27.24 4.07 33.61
C LYS A 2 -26.40 2.80 33.33
N ASP A 3 -26.98 1.62 33.58
CA ASP A 3 -26.28 0.34 33.38
C ASP A 3 -25.98 0.08 31.91
N ARG A 4 -26.92 0.37 31.01
CA ARG A 4 -26.77 0.27 29.56
C ARG A 4 -25.67 1.23 29.03
N GLU A 5 -25.60 2.43 29.60
CA GLU A 5 -24.61 3.42 29.19
C GLU A 5 -23.18 2.99 29.57
N ILE A 6 -23.01 2.37 30.74
CA ILE A 6 -21.74 1.81 31.21
C ILE A 6 -21.29 0.68 30.30
N VAL A 7 -22.17 -0.29 30.01
CA VAL A 7 -21.84 -1.42 29.12
C VAL A 7 -21.43 -0.93 27.73
N ARG A 8 -22.16 0.01 27.15
CA ARG A 8 -21.86 0.52 25.83
C ARG A 8 -20.54 1.28 25.74
N LYS A 9 -20.21 2.07 26.78
CA LYS A 9 -18.89 2.73 26.85
C LYS A 9 -17.78 1.72 26.91
N ASP A 10 -17.89 0.67 27.74
CA ASP A 10 -16.89 -0.37 27.83
C ASP A 10 -16.77 -1.17 26.53
N MET A 11 -17.88 -1.40 25.80
CA MET A 11 -17.86 -2.03 24.48
C MET A 11 -17.19 -1.17 23.42
N GLU A 12 -17.38 0.15 23.45
CA GLU A 12 -16.76 1.10 22.52
C GLU A 12 -15.25 1.27 22.79
N GLU A 13 -14.86 1.26 24.07
CA GLU A 13 -13.47 1.46 24.49
C GLU A 13 -12.62 0.18 24.52
N LEU A 14 -13.24 -1.00 24.35
CA LEU A 14 -12.51 -2.26 24.32
C LEU A 14 -11.71 -2.40 23.03
N TYR A 15 -10.40 -2.49 23.17
CA TYR A 15 -9.44 -2.66 22.09
C TYR A 15 -8.54 -3.88 22.34
N LEU A 16 -8.46 -4.78 21.38
CA LEU A 16 -7.74 -6.06 21.46
C LEU A 16 -6.49 -6.14 20.58
N GLY A 17 -6.08 -5.04 19.96
CA GLY A 17 -4.95 -5.02 19.04
C GLY A 17 -5.33 -5.47 17.61
N ASN A 18 -4.31 -5.87 16.84
CA ASN A 18 -4.51 -6.39 15.50
C ASN A 18 -5.02 -7.84 15.57
N LEU A 19 -6.27 -8.04 15.20
CA LEU A 19 -6.91 -9.36 15.18
C LEU A 19 -6.80 -10.05 13.80
N GLY A 20 -6.30 -9.35 12.78
CA GLY A 20 -6.13 -9.90 11.43
C GLY A 20 -4.95 -10.87 11.27
N THR A 21 -3.96 -10.81 12.18
CA THR A 21 -2.72 -11.59 12.09
C THR A 21 -2.23 -12.04 13.47
N VAL A 22 -2.97 -12.98 14.08
CA VAL A 22 -2.71 -13.40 15.45
C VAL A 22 -1.82 -14.65 15.49
N GLU A 23 -0.65 -14.52 16.13
CA GLU A 23 0.32 -15.61 16.34
C GLU A 23 0.54 -15.95 17.83
N PHE A 24 0.05 -15.11 18.74
CA PHE A 24 0.28 -15.19 20.18
C PHE A 24 -1.02 -15.16 20.95
N ASP A 25 -0.98 -15.60 22.21
CA ASP A 25 -2.12 -15.51 23.11
C ASP A 25 -2.60 -14.05 23.24
N LEU A 26 -3.91 -13.85 23.17
CA LEU A 26 -4.55 -12.55 23.37
C LEU A 26 -4.83 -12.33 24.85
N GLU A 27 -4.44 -11.17 25.37
CA GLU A 27 -4.84 -10.74 26.70
C GLU A 27 -6.30 -10.26 26.65
N LEU A 28 -7.24 -11.08 27.09
CA LEU A 28 -8.66 -10.78 27.12
C LEU A 28 -9.03 -10.20 28.47
N PRO A 29 -9.48 -8.92 28.58
CA PRO A 29 -9.84 -8.32 29.85
C PRO A 29 -11.13 -8.93 30.40
N GLU A 30 -11.19 -9.17 31.71
CA GLU A 30 -12.39 -9.66 32.42
C GLU A 30 -13.28 -8.54 32.95
N SER A 31 -12.84 -7.27 32.80
CA SER A 31 -13.61 -6.09 33.22
C SER A 31 -13.37 -4.91 32.31
N GLY A 32 -14.41 -4.16 32.03
CA GLY A 32 -14.34 -2.89 31.34
C GLY A 32 -13.86 -1.74 32.25
N LYS A 33 -13.38 -0.65 31.65
CA LYS A 33 -12.86 0.53 32.38
C LYS A 33 -13.94 1.23 33.22
N HIS A 34 -15.20 1.13 32.81
CA HIS A 34 -16.34 1.74 33.50
C HIS A 34 -17.06 0.79 34.44
N GLY A 35 -16.53 -0.45 34.58
CA GLY A 35 -16.91 -1.42 35.59
C GLY A 35 -17.84 -2.54 35.12
N SER A 36 -18.08 -2.71 33.81
CA SER A 36 -18.76 -3.91 33.33
C SER A 36 -17.86 -5.14 33.49
N ARG A 37 -18.45 -6.27 33.83
CA ARG A 37 -17.80 -7.58 33.80
C ARG A 37 -17.84 -8.08 32.37
N ILE A 38 -16.70 -8.61 31.87
CA ILE A 38 -16.57 -9.16 30.53
C ILE A 38 -16.29 -10.66 30.64
N SER A 39 -17.07 -11.47 29.94
CA SER A 39 -16.81 -12.89 29.75
C SER A 39 -16.66 -13.18 28.26
N TRP A 40 -15.83 -14.17 27.93
CA TRP A 40 -15.43 -14.46 26.58
C TRP A 40 -15.88 -15.83 26.11
N HIS A 41 -16.28 -15.90 24.85
CA HIS A 41 -16.64 -17.14 24.18
C HIS A 41 -15.97 -17.21 22.81
N SER A 42 -15.33 -18.34 22.54
CA SER A 42 -14.74 -18.67 21.24
C SER A 42 -15.63 -19.65 20.49
N ASP A 43 -15.85 -19.45 19.22
CA ASP A 43 -16.56 -20.38 18.34
C ASP A 43 -15.69 -21.54 17.87
N ASN A 44 -14.36 -21.48 18.07
CA ASN A 44 -13.43 -22.52 17.61
C ASN A 44 -12.26 -22.78 18.57
N LEU A 45 -12.52 -23.64 19.55
CA LEU A 45 -11.56 -24.00 20.60
C LEU A 45 -10.28 -24.71 20.09
N ASN A 46 -10.27 -25.19 18.84
CA ASN A 46 -9.09 -25.81 18.26
C ASN A 46 -7.98 -24.81 17.94
N PHE A 47 -8.33 -23.53 17.77
CA PHE A 47 -7.38 -22.50 17.36
C PHE A 47 -7.28 -21.34 18.36
N MET A 48 -8.33 -21.06 19.12
CA MET A 48 -8.31 -20.10 20.21
C MET A 48 -9.33 -20.52 21.27
N ASP A 49 -8.91 -20.60 22.53
CA ASP A 49 -9.83 -20.91 23.63
C ASP A 49 -10.52 -19.64 24.20
N HIS A 50 -11.45 -19.85 25.15
CA HIS A 50 -12.19 -18.76 25.79
C HIS A 50 -11.30 -17.79 26.59
N SER A 51 -10.09 -18.18 26.93
CA SER A 51 -9.13 -17.33 27.65
C SER A 51 -8.21 -16.53 26.72
N GLY A 52 -8.36 -16.70 25.40
CA GLY A 52 -7.50 -16.07 24.40
C GLY A 52 -6.22 -16.84 24.10
N ARG A 53 -6.04 -18.05 24.63
CA ARG A 53 -4.90 -18.89 24.31
C ARG A 53 -4.99 -19.37 22.87
N VAL A 54 -3.90 -19.16 22.10
CA VAL A 54 -3.83 -19.43 20.67
C VAL A 54 -3.16 -20.78 20.40
N SER A 55 -3.82 -21.60 19.58
CA SER A 55 -3.26 -22.82 19.02
C SER A 55 -3.17 -22.67 17.51
N ARG A 56 -1.97 -22.35 17.00
CA ARG A 56 -1.78 -22.08 15.57
C ARG A 56 -1.99 -23.34 14.73
N PRO A 57 -2.63 -23.24 13.55
CA PRO A 57 -2.68 -24.34 12.59
C PRO A 57 -1.25 -24.74 12.21
N ALA A 58 -1.03 -26.04 12.03
CA ALA A 58 0.25 -26.50 11.49
C ALA A 58 0.49 -25.93 10.11
N TYR A 59 1.75 -25.65 9.79
CA TYR A 59 2.19 -25.14 8.51
C TYR A 59 1.59 -25.91 7.31
N GLY A 60 1.17 -25.18 6.27
CA GLY A 60 0.52 -25.74 5.08
C GLY A 60 -0.97 -26.03 5.25
N ARG A 61 -1.56 -25.77 6.45
CA ARG A 61 -2.99 -25.91 6.69
C ARG A 61 -3.77 -24.60 6.50
N GLY A 62 -3.06 -23.51 6.25
CA GLY A 62 -3.60 -22.16 6.09
C GLY A 62 -4.10 -21.54 7.39
N ASN A 63 -4.25 -20.22 7.36
CA ASN A 63 -4.77 -19.44 8.49
C ASN A 63 -6.19 -19.88 8.86
N ARG A 64 -6.59 -19.64 10.11
CA ARG A 64 -7.93 -19.96 10.61
C ARG A 64 -8.60 -18.74 11.22
N GLU A 65 -9.87 -18.60 10.93
CA GLU A 65 -10.70 -17.57 11.51
C GLU A 65 -11.43 -18.13 12.73
N VAL A 66 -11.44 -17.33 13.78
CA VAL A 66 -12.12 -17.59 15.04
C VAL A 66 -12.95 -16.38 15.39
N THR A 67 -14.23 -16.57 15.75
CA THR A 67 -15.05 -15.50 16.27
C THR A 67 -15.00 -15.52 17.81
N MET A 68 -14.40 -14.46 18.38
CA MET A 68 -14.39 -14.23 19.83
C MET A 68 -15.56 -13.32 20.19
N THR A 69 -16.48 -13.78 21.02
CA THR A 69 -17.62 -12.98 21.49
C THR A 69 -17.40 -12.56 22.93
N ALA A 70 -17.36 -11.25 23.16
CA ALA A 70 -17.32 -10.63 24.48
C ALA A 70 -18.75 -10.35 24.96
N CYS A 71 -19.12 -10.87 26.10
CA CYS A 71 -20.38 -10.57 26.78
C CYS A 71 -20.10 -9.59 27.92
N PHE A 72 -20.63 -8.36 27.79
CA PHE A 72 -20.47 -7.27 28.77
C PHE A 72 -21.68 -7.22 29.66
N ARG A 73 -21.48 -7.25 30.99
CA ARG A 73 -22.58 -7.21 31.97
C ARG A 73 -22.31 -6.17 33.05
N TYR A 74 -23.32 -5.33 33.30
CA TYR A 74 -23.34 -4.40 34.43
C TYR A 74 -24.75 -4.32 35.03
N GLY A 75 -24.91 -4.64 36.30
CA GLY A 75 -26.23 -4.79 36.94
C GLY A 75 -27.04 -5.89 36.27
N GLU A 76 -28.23 -5.54 35.81
CA GLU A 76 -29.15 -6.44 35.10
C GLU A 76 -29.01 -6.32 33.55
N TYR A 77 -28.14 -5.43 33.05
CA TYR A 77 -27.99 -5.21 31.63
C TYR A 77 -26.79 -6.00 31.07
N GLU A 78 -27.03 -6.64 29.93
CA GLU A 78 -26.05 -7.44 29.20
C GLU A 78 -26.12 -7.16 27.71
N GLU A 79 -24.96 -7.05 27.03
CA GLU A 79 -24.87 -6.86 25.59
C GLU A 79 -23.60 -7.55 25.08
N GLU A 80 -23.65 -8.14 23.87
CA GLU A 80 -22.55 -8.89 23.28
C GLU A 80 -21.90 -8.13 22.12
N LYS A 81 -20.57 -8.31 21.97
CA LYS A 81 -19.80 -7.82 20.82
C LYS A 81 -18.88 -8.93 20.32
N SER A 82 -18.96 -9.24 19.02
CA SER A 82 -18.14 -10.25 18.39
C SER A 82 -16.94 -9.62 17.68
N TYR A 83 -15.80 -10.29 17.78
CA TYR A 83 -14.52 -9.95 17.16
C TYR A 83 -14.07 -11.10 16.28
N LEU A 84 -13.79 -10.82 15.03
CA LEU A 84 -13.19 -11.80 14.14
C LEU A 84 -11.68 -11.78 14.31
N VAL A 85 -11.11 -12.94 14.59
CA VAL A 85 -9.68 -13.15 14.81
C VAL A 85 -9.14 -14.09 13.74
N THR A 86 -8.09 -13.68 13.03
CA THR A 86 -7.37 -14.57 12.10
C THR A 86 -6.13 -15.10 12.78
N VAL A 87 -6.15 -16.40 13.14
CA VAL A 87 -5.01 -17.13 13.68
C VAL A 87 -4.14 -17.61 12.53
N LEU A 88 -2.89 -17.13 12.46
CA LEU A 88 -1.94 -17.51 11.42
C LEU A 88 -1.41 -18.94 11.63
N GLU A 89 -1.18 -19.65 10.53
CA GLU A 89 -0.52 -20.96 10.59
C GLU A 89 0.90 -20.86 11.16
N GLU A 90 1.41 -21.98 11.73
CA GLU A 90 2.76 -22.03 12.28
C GLU A 90 3.82 -21.79 11.21
N ASN A 91 4.84 -20.97 11.53
CA ASN A 91 6.06 -20.88 10.75
C ASN A 91 6.89 -22.15 10.97
N ASN A 92 7.26 -22.84 9.96
CA ASN A 92 7.48 -24.24 9.90
C ASN A 92 8.83 -24.82 10.25
N ARG A 93 8.84 -26.12 10.47
CA ARG A 93 9.98 -27.04 10.26
C ARG A 93 10.22 -27.20 8.77
N ILE A 94 11.12 -26.39 8.20
CA ILE A 94 11.36 -26.33 6.76
C ILE A 94 12.12 -27.57 6.31
N GLU A 95 11.51 -28.38 5.46
CA GLU A 95 12.22 -29.40 4.70
C GLU A 95 12.76 -28.79 3.41
N VAL A 96 14.04 -28.43 3.41
CA VAL A 96 14.71 -27.78 2.28
C VAL A 96 15.01 -28.80 1.18
N ALA A 97 14.53 -28.51 -0.04
CA ALA A 97 14.91 -29.24 -1.25
C ALA A 97 16.13 -28.61 -1.92
N LYS A 98 16.25 -27.28 -1.89
CA LYS A 98 17.34 -26.54 -2.55
C LYS A 98 17.55 -25.18 -1.87
N ILE A 99 18.81 -24.77 -1.75
CA ILE A 99 19.22 -23.40 -1.44
C ILE A 99 19.63 -22.75 -2.78
N TYR A 100 19.12 -21.54 -3.05
CA TYR A 100 19.52 -20.81 -4.26
C TYR A 100 20.97 -20.33 -4.13
N PRO A 101 21.73 -20.23 -5.25
CA PRO A 101 23.14 -19.83 -5.22
C PRO A 101 23.31 -18.47 -4.57
N ILE A 102 24.29 -18.38 -3.65
CA ILE A 102 24.59 -17.14 -2.91
C ILE A 102 25.83 -16.50 -3.50
N ARG A 103 25.69 -15.27 -3.99
CA ARG A 103 26.78 -14.46 -4.54
C ARG A 103 26.68 -13.03 -4.02
N LYS A 104 27.82 -12.48 -3.56
CA LYS A 104 27.91 -11.09 -3.10
C LYS A 104 29.13 -10.44 -3.71
N GLN A 105 29.04 -9.17 -4.05
CA GLN A 105 30.16 -8.35 -4.47
C GLN A 105 30.68 -7.54 -3.29
N ALA A 106 31.99 -7.40 -3.20
CA ALA A 106 32.69 -6.63 -2.19
C ALA A 106 33.77 -5.77 -2.84
N VAL A 107 34.22 -4.74 -2.13
CA VAL A 107 35.38 -3.94 -2.48
C VAL A 107 36.49 -4.22 -1.48
N LYS A 108 37.71 -4.34 -1.96
CA LYS A 108 38.91 -4.54 -1.16
C LYS A 108 39.03 -3.50 -0.05
N GLY A 109 39.26 -3.94 1.18
CA GLY A 109 39.41 -3.09 2.37
C GLY A 109 38.12 -2.45 2.89
N GLU A 110 36.97 -2.70 2.24
CA GLU A 110 35.67 -2.24 2.74
C GLU A 110 34.95 -3.35 3.52
N ASN A 111 34.17 -2.94 4.54
CA ASN A 111 33.26 -3.84 5.24
C ASN A 111 32.08 -4.15 4.34
N VAL A 112 31.79 -5.43 4.20
CA VAL A 112 30.65 -5.96 3.45
C VAL A 112 29.74 -6.74 4.37
N CYS A 113 28.43 -6.49 4.28
CA CYS A 113 27.42 -7.31 4.93
C CYS A 113 27.09 -8.50 4.03
N LEU A 114 27.31 -9.71 4.53
CA LEU A 114 26.76 -10.93 3.94
C LEU A 114 25.23 -10.90 4.06
N PRO A 115 24.47 -11.53 3.14
CA PRO A 115 23.04 -11.51 3.24
C PRO A 115 22.55 -12.21 4.51
N SER A 116 21.72 -11.54 5.29
CA SER A 116 21.16 -12.09 6.52
C SER A 116 20.08 -13.15 6.26
N ALA A 117 19.54 -13.20 5.05
CA ALA A 117 18.57 -14.19 4.59
C ALA A 117 18.84 -14.59 3.13
N VAL A 118 18.41 -15.79 2.76
CA VAL A 118 18.60 -16.37 1.43
C VAL A 118 17.33 -17.07 0.96
N ALA A 119 17.15 -17.17 -0.37
CA ALA A 119 16.04 -17.91 -0.93
C ALA A 119 16.27 -19.43 -0.80
N VAL A 120 15.25 -20.14 -0.35
CA VAL A 120 15.23 -21.60 -0.27
C VAL A 120 13.99 -22.14 -0.97
N LYS A 121 14.13 -23.27 -1.65
CA LYS A 121 13.00 -24.05 -2.14
C LYS A 121 12.76 -25.20 -1.19
N THR A 122 11.53 -25.34 -0.72
CA THR A 122 11.10 -26.41 0.18
C THR A 122 10.70 -27.67 -0.61
N LYS A 123 10.57 -28.81 0.05
CA LYS A 123 10.18 -30.07 -0.60
C LYS A 123 8.75 -30.05 -1.14
N ASP A 124 7.88 -29.25 -0.55
CA ASP A 124 6.52 -28.99 -1.02
C ASP A 124 6.45 -27.94 -2.16
N ASN A 125 7.63 -27.59 -2.73
CA ASN A 125 7.82 -26.69 -3.86
C ASN A 125 7.63 -25.19 -3.60
N ARG A 126 7.42 -24.75 -2.38
CA ARG A 126 7.37 -23.31 -2.04
C ARG A 126 8.76 -22.69 -2.12
N VAL A 127 8.81 -21.40 -2.43
CA VAL A 127 10.04 -20.61 -2.42
C VAL A 127 9.90 -19.49 -1.39
N ILE A 128 10.72 -19.55 -0.36
CA ILE A 128 10.67 -18.63 0.78
C ILE A 128 12.05 -18.04 1.07
N ALA A 129 12.09 -16.93 1.78
CA ALA A 129 13.33 -16.36 2.30
C ALA A 129 13.57 -16.85 3.74
N HIS A 130 14.74 -17.42 3.99
CA HIS A 130 15.12 -17.95 5.30
C HIS A 130 16.40 -17.31 5.81
N PHE A 131 16.44 -17.00 7.11
CA PHE A 131 17.63 -16.40 7.74
C PHE A 131 18.82 -17.35 7.77
N VAL A 132 20.03 -16.77 7.69
CA VAL A 132 21.30 -17.49 7.70
C VAL A 132 22.17 -17.01 8.86
N GLU A 133 22.80 -17.95 9.54
CA GLU A 133 23.89 -17.72 10.49
C GLU A 133 25.22 -18.04 9.82
N TRP A 134 26.01 -16.99 9.51
CA TRP A 134 27.33 -17.14 8.90
C TRP A 134 28.41 -17.42 9.92
N ASP A 135 29.31 -18.36 9.61
CA ASP A 135 30.48 -18.64 10.44
C ASP A 135 31.35 -17.38 10.53
N GLY A 136 31.52 -16.81 11.74
CA GLY A 136 32.27 -15.59 12.02
C GLY A 136 31.51 -14.27 11.72
N GLY A 137 30.16 -14.29 11.64
CA GLY A 137 29.29 -13.12 11.62
C GLY A 137 28.92 -12.60 10.25
N LEU A 138 28.03 -11.61 10.23
CA LEU A 138 27.45 -11.02 9.02
C LEU A 138 28.42 -10.02 8.33
N VAL A 139 29.24 -9.29 9.09
CA VAL A 139 30.13 -8.25 8.55
C VAL A 139 31.51 -8.84 8.31
N ARG A 140 32.04 -8.66 7.10
CA ARG A 140 33.33 -9.18 6.65
C ARG A 140 34.13 -8.11 5.90
N CYS A 141 35.46 -8.28 5.91
CA CYS A 141 36.39 -7.46 5.13
C CYS A 141 37.43 -8.34 4.48
N TRP A 142 37.82 -8.07 3.27
CA TRP A 142 38.86 -8.76 2.54
C TRP A 142 39.89 -7.77 2.00
N GLU A 143 41.17 -8.05 2.28
CA GLU A 143 42.31 -7.18 1.90
C GLU A 143 42.83 -7.40 0.47
N LYS A 144 42.33 -8.43 -0.21
CA LYS A 144 42.82 -8.78 -1.57
C LYS A 144 41.63 -9.08 -2.48
N PRO A 145 41.69 -8.68 -3.77
CA PRO A 145 40.74 -9.11 -4.77
C PRO A 145 40.74 -10.61 -4.97
N GLY A 146 39.60 -11.19 -5.33
CA GLY A 146 39.45 -12.62 -5.57
C GLY A 146 38.07 -13.13 -5.23
N ASN A 147 37.88 -14.43 -5.41
CA ASN A 147 36.65 -15.13 -5.03
C ASN A 147 36.89 -15.86 -3.71
N TYR A 148 36.05 -15.58 -2.74
CA TYR A 148 36.13 -16.16 -1.39
C TYR A 148 34.86 -16.96 -1.10
N GLU A 149 35.03 -18.19 -0.67
CA GLU A 149 33.93 -18.99 -0.16
C GLU A 149 33.62 -18.60 1.29
N VAL A 150 32.33 -18.50 1.58
CA VAL A 150 31.82 -18.24 2.92
C VAL A 150 30.86 -19.37 3.30
N TYR A 151 30.87 -19.78 4.56
CA TYR A 151 30.11 -20.89 5.06
C TYR A 151 29.22 -20.45 6.24
N GLY A 152 28.12 -21.16 6.45
CA GLY A 152 27.18 -20.93 7.53
C GLY A 152 26.10 -22.02 7.56
N ARG A 153 25.00 -21.72 8.19
CA ARG A 153 23.82 -22.60 8.24
C ARG A 153 22.53 -21.81 8.19
N LEU A 154 21.45 -22.41 7.73
CA LEU A 154 20.12 -21.84 7.89
C LEU A 154 19.81 -21.73 9.39
N LYS A 155 19.37 -20.56 9.82
CA LYS A 155 19.08 -20.25 11.22
C LYS A 155 18.12 -21.29 11.82
N ASP A 156 18.38 -21.68 13.07
CA ASP A 156 17.61 -22.68 13.82
C ASP A 156 17.56 -24.09 13.17
N THR A 157 18.49 -24.37 12.25
CA THR A 157 18.62 -25.68 11.59
C THR A 157 20.08 -26.16 11.62
N LYS A 158 20.30 -27.41 11.16
CA LYS A 158 21.64 -27.96 10.89
C LYS A 158 22.00 -27.95 9.40
N ILE A 159 21.19 -27.29 8.55
CA ILE A 159 21.36 -27.30 7.09
C ILE A 159 22.49 -26.34 6.73
N PRO A 160 23.59 -26.83 6.10
CA PRO A 160 24.73 -26.00 5.73
C PRO A 160 24.37 -25.08 4.57
N VAL A 161 24.96 -23.89 4.59
CA VAL A 161 24.88 -22.89 3.55
C VAL A 161 26.30 -22.52 3.12
N SER A 162 26.51 -22.34 1.82
CA SER A 162 27.75 -21.77 1.29
C SER A 162 27.45 -20.69 0.26
N GLY A 163 28.35 -19.70 0.17
CA GLY A 163 28.25 -18.61 -0.79
C GLY A 163 29.61 -18.20 -1.30
N ILE A 164 29.62 -17.38 -2.37
CA ILE A 164 30.83 -16.82 -2.98
C ILE A 164 30.77 -15.31 -2.86
N VAL A 165 31.84 -14.71 -2.34
CA VAL A 165 32.07 -13.26 -2.32
C VAL A 165 33.14 -12.92 -3.36
N GLU A 166 32.76 -12.15 -4.37
CA GLU A 166 33.65 -11.61 -5.37
C GLU A 166 34.19 -10.25 -4.90
N VAL A 167 35.46 -10.21 -4.50
CA VAL A 167 36.14 -8.98 -4.05
C VAL A 167 36.81 -8.32 -5.22
N ARG A 168 36.49 -7.07 -5.48
CA ARG A 168 37.07 -6.24 -6.57
C ARG A 168 38.01 -5.20 -6.00
N GLU A 169 38.96 -4.71 -6.87
CA GLU A 169 39.88 -3.63 -6.49
C GLU A 169 39.16 -2.33 -6.19
N GLU A 170 38.21 -1.97 -7.04
CA GLU A 170 37.54 -0.68 -7.00
C GLU A 170 36.02 -0.81 -7.05
N LYS A 171 35.38 0.19 -6.49
CA LYS A 171 33.92 0.35 -6.56
C LYS A 171 33.49 0.65 -7.99
N GLN A 172 32.43 0.01 -8.45
CA GLN A 172 31.86 0.33 -9.76
C GLN A 172 31.41 1.79 -9.78
N ALA A 173 31.83 2.53 -10.79
CA ALA A 173 31.42 3.92 -10.95
C ALA A 173 29.89 4.03 -11.05
N VAL A 174 29.33 4.94 -10.31
CA VAL A 174 27.89 5.22 -10.29
C VAL A 174 27.62 6.45 -11.14
N SER A 175 26.68 6.35 -12.07
CA SER A 175 26.26 7.48 -12.91
C SER A 175 25.07 8.20 -12.28
N PRO A 176 24.97 9.54 -12.44
CA PRO A 176 23.80 10.27 -12.03
C PRO A 176 22.53 9.70 -12.67
N VAL A 177 21.49 9.56 -11.86
CA VAL A 177 20.18 9.06 -12.30
C VAL A 177 19.34 10.23 -12.78
N ARG A 178 18.63 10.02 -13.91
CA ARG A 178 17.65 10.98 -14.42
C ARG A 178 16.34 10.27 -14.67
N LYS A 179 15.26 10.89 -14.25
CA LYS A 179 13.91 10.49 -14.64
C LYS A 179 13.70 10.78 -16.13
N ALA A 180 13.14 9.83 -16.84
CA ALA A 180 12.80 9.98 -18.26
C ALA A 180 11.58 10.91 -18.46
N VAL A 181 10.63 10.83 -17.52
CA VAL A 181 9.44 11.68 -17.50
C VAL A 181 9.14 12.18 -16.09
N MET A 182 8.39 13.27 -15.99
CA MET A 182 7.92 13.83 -14.72
C MET A 182 6.39 13.79 -14.67
N SER A 183 5.85 13.43 -13.50
CA SER A 183 4.41 13.54 -13.23
C SER A 183 3.95 15.00 -13.28
N CYS A 184 2.72 15.22 -13.72
CA CYS A 184 2.08 16.54 -13.78
C CYS A 184 1.02 16.73 -12.68
N ALA A 185 1.12 16.04 -11.55
CA ALA A 185 0.14 16.10 -10.48
C ALA A 185 -0.19 17.54 -10.03
N ASP A 186 0.83 18.36 -9.82
CA ASP A 186 0.70 19.77 -9.37
C ASP A 186 -0.13 20.65 -10.33
N ASN A 187 -0.24 20.23 -11.59
CA ASN A 187 -0.86 21.00 -12.67
C ASN A 187 -2.13 20.31 -13.20
N THR A 188 -2.56 19.23 -12.59
CA THR A 188 -3.70 18.41 -13.02
C THR A 188 -4.85 18.51 -12.02
N LYS A 189 -6.06 18.75 -12.52
CA LYS A 189 -7.29 18.76 -11.72
C LYS A 189 -8.32 17.82 -12.33
N LEU A 190 -9.05 17.09 -11.48
CA LEU A 190 -10.21 16.30 -11.93
C LEU A 190 -11.36 17.20 -12.35
N LEU A 191 -12.17 16.72 -13.28
CA LEU A 191 -13.38 17.41 -13.72
C LEU A 191 -14.61 16.85 -13.00
N PRO A 192 -15.57 17.72 -12.60
CA PRO A 192 -16.84 17.29 -12.02
C PRO A 192 -17.61 16.33 -12.93
N GLY A 193 -18.40 15.45 -12.33
CA GLY A 193 -19.25 14.50 -13.05
C GLY A 193 -18.57 13.16 -13.35
N SER A 194 -17.49 12.82 -12.66
CA SER A 194 -16.89 11.49 -12.68
C SER A 194 -16.85 10.88 -11.28
N ASP A 195 -16.92 9.55 -11.18
CA ASP A 195 -16.81 8.85 -9.89
C ASP A 195 -15.51 9.17 -9.16
N PHE A 196 -14.43 9.43 -9.89
CA PHE A 196 -13.14 9.85 -9.34
C PHE A 196 -13.22 11.22 -8.66
N TYR A 197 -13.86 12.18 -9.31
CA TYR A 197 -14.09 13.50 -8.74
C TYR A 197 -14.97 13.40 -7.49
N ASP A 198 -16.07 12.64 -7.57
CA ASP A 198 -17.00 12.49 -6.46
C ASP A 198 -16.35 11.79 -5.25
N ALA A 199 -15.50 10.79 -5.47
CA ALA A 199 -14.73 10.15 -4.41
C ALA A 199 -13.73 11.13 -3.76
N GLN A 200 -13.04 11.94 -4.55
CA GLN A 200 -12.13 12.98 -4.04
C GLN A 200 -12.88 14.02 -3.20
N GLU A 201 -14.02 14.51 -3.67
CA GLU A 201 -14.84 15.50 -2.96
C GLU A 201 -15.44 14.99 -1.66
N ARG A 202 -15.79 13.70 -1.60
CA ARG A 202 -16.25 13.09 -0.33
C ARG A 202 -15.16 13.16 0.74
N VAL A 203 -13.92 12.80 0.41
CA VAL A 203 -12.81 12.86 1.36
C VAL A 203 -12.41 14.31 1.65
N HIS A 204 -12.40 15.21 0.66
CA HIS A 204 -12.18 16.64 0.87
C HIS A 204 -13.18 17.22 1.88
N SER A 205 -14.48 16.96 1.67
CA SER A 205 -15.52 17.37 2.62
C SER A 205 -15.30 16.80 4.03
N TYR A 206 -14.88 15.54 4.15
CA TYR A 206 -14.57 14.95 5.46
C TYR A 206 -13.40 15.67 6.13
N LEU A 207 -12.30 15.94 5.41
CA LEU A 207 -11.13 16.65 5.95
C LEU A 207 -11.49 18.06 6.43
N LEU A 208 -12.39 18.78 5.73
CA LEU A 208 -12.88 20.08 6.14
C LEU A 208 -13.64 20.05 7.49
N HIS A 209 -14.42 18.99 7.73
CA HIS A 209 -15.31 18.91 8.89
C HIS A 209 -14.68 18.20 10.10
N THR A 210 -13.54 17.53 9.93
CA THR A 210 -12.86 16.83 11.01
C THR A 210 -12.18 17.82 11.97
N ARG A 211 -12.05 17.45 13.25
CA ARG A 211 -11.46 18.30 14.31
C ARG A 211 -9.99 17.90 14.54
N GLU A 212 -9.08 18.79 14.31
CA GLU A 212 -7.64 18.59 14.43
C GLU A 212 -7.20 18.16 15.84
N ASP A 213 -7.84 18.73 16.87
CA ASP A 213 -7.50 18.43 18.26
C ASP A 213 -7.72 16.96 18.64
N GLN A 214 -8.64 16.25 17.96
CA GLN A 214 -8.83 14.81 18.12
C GLN A 214 -7.61 14.03 17.64
N TRP A 215 -7.05 14.40 16.46
CA TRP A 215 -5.85 13.79 15.91
C TRP A 215 -4.60 14.09 16.73
N LEU A 216 -4.57 15.26 17.39
CA LEU A 216 -3.48 15.71 18.27
C LEU A 216 -3.56 15.17 19.70
N TYR A 217 -4.70 14.57 20.10
CA TYR A 217 -4.96 14.15 21.46
C TYR A 217 -3.84 13.30 22.06
N ASN A 218 -3.46 12.21 21.38
CA ASN A 218 -2.45 11.28 21.88
C ASN A 218 -1.03 11.91 21.89
N PHE A 219 -0.71 12.77 20.93
CA PHE A 219 0.58 13.47 20.89
C PHE A 219 0.71 14.44 22.07
N ARG A 220 -0.29 15.29 22.31
CA ARG A 220 -0.31 16.23 23.44
C ARG A 220 -0.27 15.48 24.78
N ARG A 221 -1.07 14.41 24.93
CA ARG A 221 -1.06 13.56 26.13
C ARG A 221 0.34 12.99 26.38
N ALA A 222 0.97 12.40 25.40
CA ALA A 222 2.31 11.81 25.51
C ALA A 222 3.38 12.87 25.80
N ALA A 223 3.29 14.06 25.18
CA ALA A 223 4.16 15.20 25.43
C ALA A 223 3.91 15.86 26.81
N GLY A 224 2.78 15.57 27.47
CA GLY A 224 2.37 16.21 28.74
C GLY A 224 1.77 17.60 28.56
N LEU A 225 1.24 17.89 27.37
CA LEU A 225 0.56 19.13 27.03
C LEU A 225 -0.97 19.01 27.22
N PRO A 226 -1.70 20.13 27.42
CA PRO A 226 -3.15 20.12 27.52
C PRO A 226 -3.82 19.60 26.23
N VAL A 227 -4.82 18.72 26.37
CA VAL A 227 -5.59 18.16 25.24
C VAL A 227 -6.79 19.04 24.84
N GLY A 228 -7.00 20.19 25.50
CA GLY A 228 -8.02 21.18 25.10
C GLY A 228 -9.50 20.71 25.18
N GLY A 229 -9.81 19.64 25.92
CA GLY A 229 -11.15 19.07 25.97
C GLY A 229 -11.54 18.26 24.74
N ALA A 230 -10.57 17.92 23.88
CA ALA A 230 -10.79 17.05 22.73
C ALA A 230 -11.15 15.62 23.16
N SER A 231 -11.99 14.96 22.36
CA SER A 231 -12.23 13.53 22.49
C SER A 231 -11.03 12.75 21.92
N PRO A 232 -10.67 11.59 22.53
CA PRO A 232 -9.62 10.75 21.97
C PRO A 232 -10.04 10.11 20.65
N MET A 233 -9.05 9.63 19.88
CA MET A 233 -9.26 8.74 18.74
C MET A 233 -9.77 7.37 19.22
N THR A 234 -10.35 6.61 18.31
CA THR A 234 -10.86 5.25 18.53
C THR A 234 -9.99 4.18 17.84
N GLY A 235 -10.35 2.93 17.99
CA GLY A 235 -9.72 1.79 17.30
C GLY A 235 -8.19 1.71 17.54
N TRP A 236 -7.44 1.55 16.49
CA TRP A 236 -5.97 1.42 16.56
C TRP A 236 -5.27 2.68 17.08
N ASP A 237 -5.88 3.83 16.91
CA ASP A 237 -5.42 5.12 17.44
C ASP A 237 -6.01 5.48 18.81
N SER A 238 -6.72 4.57 19.47
CA SER A 238 -7.21 4.82 20.84
C SER A 238 -6.06 5.13 21.80
N PRO A 239 -6.29 5.81 22.94
CA PRO A 239 -5.25 6.14 23.90
C PRO A 239 -4.45 4.94 24.43
N GLU A 240 -5.00 3.76 24.33
CA GLU A 240 -4.37 2.49 24.75
C GLU A 240 -3.80 1.70 23.56
N GLY A 241 -4.18 2.04 22.33
CA GLY A 241 -3.67 1.40 21.11
C GLY A 241 -2.16 1.62 20.96
N LEU A 242 -1.41 0.55 20.71
CA LEU A 242 0.05 0.64 20.57
C LEU A 242 0.50 1.12 19.19
N LEU A 243 -0.42 1.32 18.26
CA LEU A 243 -0.17 1.89 16.94
C LEU A 243 -0.63 3.36 16.82
N ARG A 244 -1.09 3.95 17.95
CA ARG A 244 -1.63 5.31 17.97
C ARG A 244 -0.65 6.33 17.40
N GLY A 245 -1.18 7.25 16.60
CA GLY A 245 -0.42 8.27 15.86
C GLY A 245 -0.18 7.94 14.39
N HIS A 246 -0.37 6.66 13.96
CA HIS A 246 -0.20 6.32 12.55
C HIS A 246 -1.25 6.98 11.66
N SER A 247 -2.52 6.99 12.08
CA SER A 247 -3.61 7.66 11.35
C SER A 247 -3.39 9.17 11.30
N THR A 248 -2.80 9.77 12.33
CA THR A 248 -2.41 11.20 12.30
C THR A 248 -1.38 11.44 11.20
N GLY A 249 -0.41 10.55 11.02
CA GLY A 249 0.55 10.63 9.91
C GLY A 249 -0.14 10.62 8.54
N HIS A 250 -1.08 9.70 8.32
CA HIS A 250 -1.92 9.65 7.12
C HIS A 250 -2.76 10.91 6.93
N TYR A 251 -3.33 11.44 8.02
CA TYR A 251 -4.10 12.68 7.98
C TYR A 251 -3.23 13.87 7.52
N LEU A 252 -1.97 13.97 7.97
CA LEU A 252 -1.04 15.00 7.49
C LEU A 252 -0.77 14.87 5.98
N SER A 253 -0.51 13.65 5.49
CA SER A 253 -0.35 13.39 4.06
C SER A 253 -1.63 13.74 3.27
N ALA A 254 -2.80 13.37 3.80
CA ALA A 254 -4.09 13.68 3.17
C ALA A 254 -4.33 15.20 3.08
N LEU A 255 -4.03 15.96 4.12
CA LEU A 255 -4.10 17.44 4.08
C LEU A 255 -3.17 18.03 3.02
N ALA A 256 -1.93 17.51 2.90
CA ALA A 256 -0.97 17.94 1.91
C ALA A 256 -1.46 17.68 0.47
N LEU A 257 -1.92 16.47 0.20
CA LEU A 257 -2.46 16.05 -1.10
C LEU A 257 -3.75 16.77 -1.47
N CYS A 258 -4.64 16.97 -0.48
CA CYS A 258 -5.88 17.72 -0.66
C CYS A 258 -5.58 19.17 -1.03
N TYR A 259 -4.66 19.84 -0.33
CA TYR A 259 -4.25 21.20 -0.66
C TYR A 259 -3.61 21.29 -2.05
N GLN A 260 -2.72 20.36 -2.40
CA GLN A 260 -2.08 20.29 -3.71
C GLN A 260 -3.13 20.22 -4.84
N THR A 261 -4.17 19.39 -4.68
CA THR A 261 -5.18 19.19 -5.73
C THR A 261 -6.26 20.27 -5.78
N SER A 262 -6.66 20.82 -4.62
CA SER A 262 -7.76 21.79 -4.50
C SER A 262 -7.31 23.24 -4.45
N GLY A 263 -6.16 23.52 -3.79
CA GLY A 263 -5.73 24.85 -3.41
C GLY A 263 -6.59 25.46 -2.28
N ASP A 264 -7.31 24.64 -1.51
CA ASP A 264 -8.23 25.12 -0.47
C ASP A 264 -7.46 25.66 0.75
N GLU A 265 -7.63 26.95 1.00
CA GLU A 265 -6.96 27.68 2.09
C GLU A 265 -7.40 27.22 3.49
N GLU A 266 -8.61 26.65 3.65
CA GLU A 266 -9.05 26.11 4.93
C GLU A 266 -8.30 24.80 5.25
N ILE A 267 -8.04 23.98 4.24
CA ILE A 267 -7.17 22.78 4.38
C ILE A 267 -5.75 23.19 4.74
N LEU A 268 -5.21 24.26 4.11
CA LEU A 268 -3.89 24.77 4.46
C LEU A 268 -3.83 25.26 5.93
N LYS A 269 -4.86 25.97 6.41
CA LYS A 269 -4.94 26.42 7.81
C LYS A 269 -4.94 25.26 8.78
N LYS A 270 -5.71 24.18 8.49
CA LYS A 270 -5.70 22.94 9.26
C LYS A 270 -4.30 22.31 9.29
N ALA A 271 -3.64 22.22 8.14
CA ALA A 271 -2.29 21.69 8.02
C ALA A 271 -1.28 22.48 8.86
N VAL A 272 -1.32 23.81 8.80
CA VAL A 272 -0.45 24.70 9.61
C VAL A 272 -0.70 24.48 11.08
N TYR A 273 -1.97 24.44 11.53
CA TYR A 273 -2.32 24.17 12.92
C TYR A 273 -1.79 22.82 13.44
N MET A 274 -1.92 21.77 12.63
CA MET A 274 -1.37 20.44 12.95
C MET A 274 0.15 20.50 13.12
N VAL A 275 0.85 21.13 12.18
CA VAL A 275 2.32 21.26 12.22
C VAL A 275 2.78 22.09 13.43
N ASP A 276 2.08 23.17 13.72
CA ASP A 276 2.41 24.01 14.88
C ASP A 276 2.29 23.23 16.19
N SER A 277 1.18 22.50 16.36
CA SER A 277 0.92 21.70 17.56
C SER A 277 1.88 20.51 17.69
N LEU A 278 2.23 19.85 16.59
CA LEU A 278 3.23 18.76 16.60
C LEU A 278 4.63 19.29 16.91
N GLY A 279 4.97 20.52 16.47
CA GLY A 279 6.20 21.20 16.84
C GLY A 279 6.28 21.47 18.33
N GLU A 280 5.19 21.95 18.94
CA GLU A 280 5.09 22.12 20.40
C GLU A 280 5.28 20.80 21.15
N CYS A 281 4.70 19.71 20.63
CA CYS A 281 4.89 18.37 21.21
C CYS A 281 6.37 17.93 21.12
N GLN A 282 7.03 18.12 19.98
CA GLN A 282 8.45 17.77 19.81
C GLN A 282 9.34 18.58 20.76
N GLU A 283 9.10 19.88 20.91
CA GLU A 283 9.81 20.74 21.84
C GLU A 283 9.60 20.28 23.28
N ALA A 284 8.36 19.96 23.67
CA ALA A 284 8.03 19.48 25.00
C ALA A 284 8.72 18.14 25.33
N PHE A 285 8.77 17.20 24.36
CA PHE A 285 9.55 15.98 24.53
C PHE A 285 11.04 16.27 24.76
N GLY A 286 11.63 17.20 24.00
CA GLY A 286 13.04 17.57 24.14
C GLY A 286 13.42 18.20 25.48
N GLN A 287 12.43 18.60 26.29
CA GLN A 287 12.62 19.15 27.65
C GLN A 287 12.37 18.11 28.76
N LYS A 288 11.83 16.93 28.40
CA LYS A 288 11.56 15.86 29.38
C LYS A 288 12.81 15.07 29.69
N GLU A 289 13.02 14.75 30.96
CA GLU A 289 14.05 13.81 31.40
C GLU A 289 13.79 12.42 30.81
N GLY A 290 14.84 11.78 30.28
CA GLY A 290 14.77 10.44 29.66
C GLY A 290 14.33 10.44 28.18
N TYR A 291 14.13 11.60 27.56
CA TYR A 291 13.84 11.72 26.13
C TYR A 291 14.99 12.38 25.36
N HIS A 292 15.15 11.97 24.11
CA HIS A 292 16.19 12.53 23.24
C HIS A 292 15.62 13.60 22.33
N LYS A 293 16.45 14.60 22.02
CA LYS A 293 16.08 15.71 21.14
C LYS A 293 15.66 15.19 19.77
N GLY A 294 14.58 15.76 19.22
CA GLY A 294 14.05 15.42 17.91
C GLY A 294 12.99 14.31 17.93
N PHE A 295 12.83 13.61 19.05
CA PHE A 295 11.77 12.62 19.21
C PHE A 295 10.38 13.25 19.08
N LEU A 296 9.49 12.57 18.35
CA LEU A 296 8.07 12.91 18.23
C LEU A 296 7.26 11.65 17.99
N SER A 297 6.32 11.33 18.88
CA SER A 297 5.37 10.24 18.70
C SER A 297 4.11 10.47 19.53
N ALA A 298 3.08 9.66 19.32
CA ALA A 298 1.87 9.65 20.14
C ALA A 298 1.99 8.79 21.40
N TYR A 299 3.18 8.25 21.68
CA TYR A 299 3.52 7.45 22.88
C TYR A 299 4.96 7.71 23.31
N SER A 300 5.38 7.08 24.42
CA SER A 300 6.71 7.29 24.99
C SER A 300 7.82 6.68 24.13
N GLU A 301 9.03 7.22 24.27
CA GLU A 301 10.23 6.69 23.61
C GLU A 301 10.57 5.25 24.05
N GLU A 302 10.03 4.81 25.19
CA GLU A 302 10.16 3.46 25.73
C GLU A 302 9.75 2.36 24.75
N GLN A 303 8.80 2.62 23.84
CA GLN A 303 8.38 1.63 22.80
C GLN A 303 9.55 1.24 21.89
N PHE A 304 10.44 2.20 21.61
CA PHE A 304 11.66 1.97 20.84
C PHE A 304 12.74 1.26 21.67
N ASP A 305 12.86 1.59 22.96
CA ASP A 305 13.77 0.89 23.89
C ASP A 305 13.39 -0.59 24.03
N LEU A 306 12.10 -0.87 24.11
CA LEU A 306 11.58 -2.24 24.17
C LEU A 306 11.86 -3.02 22.87
N LEU A 307 11.72 -2.37 21.71
CA LEU A 307 12.06 -2.98 20.42
C LEU A 307 13.55 -3.34 20.34
N GLU A 308 14.44 -2.44 20.79
CA GLU A 308 15.88 -2.68 20.84
C GLU A 308 16.28 -3.80 21.83
N LYS A 309 15.41 -4.08 22.80
CA LYS A 309 15.50 -5.25 23.71
C LYS A 309 14.85 -6.50 23.12
N TYR A 310 14.42 -6.44 21.85
CA TYR A 310 13.78 -7.53 21.12
C TYR A 310 12.44 -7.99 21.72
N THR A 311 11.68 -7.04 22.25
CA THR A 311 10.34 -7.30 22.79
C THR A 311 9.37 -7.61 21.63
N PRO A 312 8.62 -8.73 21.69
CA PRO A 312 7.66 -9.07 20.64
C PRO A 312 6.31 -8.34 20.82
N TYR A 313 5.46 -8.41 19.79
CA TYR A 313 4.03 -8.17 19.91
C TYR A 313 3.41 -9.22 20.87
N PRO A 314 2.38 -8.89 21.70
CA PRO A 314 1.62 -7.63 21.72
C PRO A 314 2.14 -6.54 22.68
N LYS A 315 3.29 -6.73 23.33
CA LYS A 315 3.82 -5.72 24.27
C LYS A 315 4.20 -4.42 23.59
N ILE A 316 4.65 -4.49 22.35
CA ILE A 316 4.88 -3.36 21.46
C ILE A 316 4.28 -3.67 20.08
N TRP A 317 3.91 -2.63 19.33
CA TRP A 317 3.36 -2.78 18.00
C TRP A 317 4.00 -1.79 17.03
N ALA A 318 4.94 -2.27 16.24
CA ALA A 318 5.59 -1.61 15.10
C ALA A 318 5.89 -0.10 15.30
N PRO A 319 6.70 0.31 16.29
CA PRO A 319 6.91 1.73 16.59
C PRO A 319 7.53 2.51 15.42
N TYR A 320 8.40 1.89 14.63
CA TYR A 320 8.96 2.55 13.44
C TYR A 320 7.95 2.65 12.28
N TYR A 321 6.96 1.76 12.19
CA TYR A 321 5.85 1.92 11.24
C TYR A 321 5.02 3.17 11.56
N THR A 322 4.63 3.36 12.82
CA THR A 322 3.92 4.57 13.26
C THR A 322 4.77 5.83 13.00
N LEU A 323 6.05 5.78 13.34
CA LEU A 323 6.98 6.89 13.11
C LEU A 323 7.12 7.22 11.62
N HIS A 324 7.15 6.20 10.76
CA HIS A 324 7.17 6.37 9.30
C HIS A 324 5.98 7.21 8.83
N LYS A 325 4.76 6.91 9.29
CA LYS A 325 3.57 7.65 8.87
C LYS A 325 3.62 9.12 9.29
N ILE A 326 4.06 9.38 10.52
CA ILE A 326 4.24 10.76 11.02
C ILE A 326 5.29 11.51 10.19
N LEU A 327 6.43 10.86 9.94
CA LEU A 327 7.54 11.45 9.18
C LEU A 327 7.15 11.71 7.73
N ALA A 328 6.49 10.75 7.08
CA ALA A 328 6.00 10.88 5.72
C ALA A 328 5.01 12.05 5.59
N GLY A 329 4.03 12.16 6.51
CA GLY A 329 3.07 13.25 6.49
C GLY A 329 3.71 14.63 6.65
N LEU A 330 4.72 14.76 7.51
CA LEU A 330 5.48 16.01 7.68
C LEU A 330 6.29 16.34 6.41
N ILE A 331 6.89 15.35 5.76
CA ILE A 331 7.62 15.52 4.51
C ILE A 331 6.65 15.97 3.39
N ASP A 332 5.46 15.36 3.31
CA ASP A 332 4.44 15.73 2.32
C ASP A 332 3.96 17.17 2.54
N LEU A 333 3.69 17.59 3.76
CA LEU A 333 3.32 18.99 4.07
C LEU A 333 4.44 19.98 3.73
N TYR A 334 5.68 19.59 3.90
CA TYR A 334 6.81 20.42 3.46
C TYR A 334 6.88 20.54 1.95
N LYS A 335 6.72 19.42 1.23
CA LYS A 335 6.89 19.35 -0.23
C LYS A 335 5.70 19.92 -1.00
N LEU A 336 4.48 19.56 -0.59
CA LEU A 336 3.26 19.82 -1.36
C LEU A 336 2.51 21.08 -0.88
N ALA A 337 2.59 21.39 0.41
CA ALA A 337 1.96 22.60 0.99
C ALA A 337 2.95 23.71 1.33
N GLY A 338 4.25 23.52 1.14
CA GLY A 338 5.28 24.53 1.37
C GLY A 338 5.50 24.90 2.85
N ILE A 339 5.02 24.09 3.81
CA ILE A 339 5.08 24.37 5.24
C ILE A 339 6.49 24.09 5.77
N ARG A 340 7.34 25.12 5.80
CA ARG A 340 8.76 25.00 6.20
C ARG A 340 8.98 24.40 7.58
N LYS A 341 8.07 24.67 8.53
CA LYS A 341 8.17 24.15 9.91
C LYS A 341 8.03 22.62 9.93
N ALA A 342 7.19 22.03 9.06
CA ALA A 342 7.07 20.58 8.94
C ALA A 342 8.41 19.92 8.56
N GLY A 343 9.16 20.53 7.63
CA GLY A 343 10.51 20.06 7.27
C GLY A 343 11.49 20.11 8.44
N LYS A 344 11.43 21.12 9.31
CA LYS A 344 12.29 21.21 10.51
C LYS A 344 11.95 20.13 11.54
N ILE A 345 10.66 19.87 11.76
CA ILE A 345 10.20 18.80 12.66
C ILE A 345 10.66 17.44 12.13
N ALA A 346 10.46 17.20 10.82
CA ALA A 346 10.89 16.00 10.14
C ALA A 346 12.42 15.79 10.23
N GLU A 347 13.21 16.84 10.05
CA GLU A 347 14.68 16.83 10.22
C GLU A 347 15.07 16.42 11.65
N GLY A 348 14.39 16.94 12.67
CA GLY A 348 14.60 16.54 14.07
C GLY A 348 14.32 15.05 14.31
N ILE A 349 13.21 14.52 13.75
CA ILE A 349 12.92 13.08 13.79
C ILE A 349 14.04 12.28 13.10
N GLY A 350 14.49 12.73 11.92
CA GLY A 350 15.56 12.07 11.17
C GLY A 350 16.88 12.01 11.96
N GLU A 351 17.26 13.10 12.65
CA GLU A 351 18.43 13.14 13.52
C GLU A 351 18.30 12.15 14.69
N TRP A 352 17.12 12.08 15.29
CA TRP A 352 16.82 11.14 16.35
C TRP A 352 16.93 9.69 15.85
N VAL A 353 16.33 9.36 14.69
CA VAL A 353 16.41 8.01 14.08
C VAL A 353 17.84 7.62 13.79
N TYR A 354 18.61 8.51 13.16
CA TYR A 354 20.02 8.25 12.86
C TYR A 354 20.84 8.00 14.12
N GLY A 355 20.75 8.90 15.11
CA GLY A 355 21.50 8.80 16.36
C GLY A 355 21.25 7.49 17.08
N ARG A 356 20.00 7.04 17.10
CA ARG A 356 19.56 5.81 17.74
C ARG A 356 20.04 4.56 17.00
N LEU A 357 19.78 4.47 15.71
CA LEU A 357 20.12 3.28 14.90
C LEU A 357 21.60 3.16 14.63
N ASN A 358 22.33 4.25 14.53
CA ASN A 358 23.78 4.24 14.34
C ASN A 358 24.54 3.71 15.57
N ALA A 359 23.94 3.78 16.76
CA ALA A 359 24.51 3.18 17.97
C ALA A 359 24.41 1.65 18.01
N LEU A 360 23.59 1.04 17.16
CA LEU A 360 23.39 -0.40 17.06
C LEU A 360 24.31 -1.02 16.02
N THR A 361 24.77 -2.25 16.26
CA THR A 361 25.47 -3.03 15.22
C THR A 361 24.50 -3.46 14.11
N HIS A 362 25.06 -3.86 12.97
CA HIS A 362 24.25 -4.40 11.87
C HIS A 362 23.43 -5.63 12.31
N GLU A 363 24.05 -6.55 13.06
CA GLU A 363 23.41 -7.77 13.59
C GLU A 363 22.24 -7.43 14.55
N GLN A 364 22.41 -6.41 15.38
CA GLN A 364 21.35 -5.95 16.27
C GLN A 364 20.15 -5.42 15.48
N ARG A 365 20.40 -4.59 14.44
CA ARG A 365 19.32 -4.10 13.57
C ARG A 365 18.64 -5.22 12.81
N VAL A 366 19.38 -6.15 12.21
CA VAL A 366 18.81 -7.34 11.53
C VAL A 366 17.91 -8.14 12.48
N LYS A 367 18.39 -8.39 13.70
CA LYS A 367 17.59 -9.11 14.72
C LYS A 367 16.33 -8.34 15.09
N MET A 368 16.42 -7.04 15.27
CA MET A 368 15.29 -6.16 15.57
C MET A 368 14.23 -6.18 14.46
N TRP A 369 14.65 -5.99 13.21
CA TRP A 369 13.75 -6.01 12.04
C TRP A 369 13.18 -7.40 11.73
N SER A 370 13.76 -8.47 12.25
CA SER A 370 13.27 -9.83 12.08
C SER A 370 12.12 -10.21 13.04
N ILE A 371 11.80 -9.36 14.01
CA ILE A 371 10.69 -9.60 14.93
C ILE A 371 9.39 -9.32 14.19
N TYR A 372 8.58 -10.35 14.02
CA TYR A 372 7.30 -10.26 13.34
C TYR A 372 6.38 -9.22 14.01
N ILE A 373 5.65 -8.44 13.25
CA ILE A 373 4.83 -7.30 13.67
C ILE A 373 5.66 -6.21 14.39
N ALA A 374 6.27 -6.50 15.53
CA ALA A 374 6.97 -5.51 16.36
C ALA A 374 8.13 -4.82 15.61
N GLY A 375 8.86 -5.55 14.76
CA GLY A 375 9.99 -5.06 13.99
C GLY A 375 9.63 -4.40 12.66
N GLU A 376 8.35 -4.24 12.36
CA GLU A 376 7.89 -3.62 11.13
C GLU A 376 8.15 -2.11 11.11
N TYR A 377 8.55 -1.57 9.96
CA TYR A 377 8.95 -0.16 9.81
C TYR A 377 8.39 0.53 8.56
N GLY A 378 7.58 -0.18 7.75
CA GLY A 378 6.98 0.39 6.54
C GLY A 378 8.03 0.97 5.58
N GLY A 379 7.84 2.21 5.12
CA GLY A 379 8.71 2.93 4.20
C GLY A 379 9.71 3.87 4.89
N MET A 380 10.27 3.51 6.04
CA MET A 380 11.28 4.36 6.71
C MET A 380 12.49 4.66 5.83
N ASN A 381 12.93 3.73 4.99
CA ASN A 381 13.99 3.96 4.00
C ASN A 381 13.60 5.02 2.95
N GLU A 382 12.35 5.06 2.50
CA GLU A 382 11.80 6.12 1.64
C GLU A 382 11.91 7.48 2.33
N SER A 383 11.37 7.60 3.56
CA SER A 383 11.34 8.86 4.29
C SER A 383 12.72 9.39 4.63
N MET A 384 13.66 8.51 5.01
CA MET A 384 15.04 8.92 5.29
C MET A 384 15.80 9.35 4.03
N ALA A 385 15.55 8.69 2.88
CA ALA A 385 16.10 9.11 1.59
C ALA A 385 15.53 10.47 1.14
N GLU A 386 14.24 10.71 1.35
CA GLU A 386 13.61 12.01 1.09
C GLU A 386 14.17 13.13 2.00
N LEU A 387 14.43 12.86 3.27
CA LEU A 387 15.12 13.80 4.14
C LEU A 387 16.53 14.15 3.64
N PHE A 388 17.28 13.15 3.14
CA PHE A 388 18.56 13.41 2.48
C PHE A 388 18.39 14.35 1.28
N ARG A 389 17.39 14.10 0.43
CA ARG A 389 17.10 14.95 -0.74
C ARG A 389 16.78 16.39 -0.34
N ILE A 390 16.05 16.60 0.76
CA ILE A 390 15.63 17.93 1.26
C ILE A 390 16.79 18.67 1.91
N THR A 391 17.63 17.98 2.69
CA THR A 391 18.62 18.59 3.58
C THR A 391 20.06 18.49 3.12
N GLY A 392 20.39 17.47 2.26
CA GLY A 392 21.75 17.12 1.87
C GLY A 392 22.58 16.44 2.97
N LYS A 393 22.01 16.15 4.17
CA LYS A 393 22.71 15.50 5.28
C LYS A 393 22.93 14.02 4.99
N LYS A 394 24.19 13.61 4.87
CA LYS A 394 24.57 12.23 4.53
C LYS A 394 24.13 11.20 5.56
N GLU A 395 23.98 11.61 6.81
CA GLU A 395 23.49 10.80 7.90
C GLU A 395 22.10 10.22 7.62
N PHE A 396 21.24 10.95 6.91
CA PHE A 396 19.91 10.47 6.55
C PHE A 396 19.97 9.41 5.44
N LEU A 397 20.90 9.53 4.49
CA LEU A 397 21.12 8.50 3.48
C LEU A 397 21.71 7.22 4.09
N GLU A 398 22.60 7.36 5.07
CA GLU A 398 23.13 6.23 5.84
C GLU A 398 22.01 5.57 6.67
N ALA A 399 21.18 6.35 7.34
CA ALA A 399 20.03 5.85 8.08
C ALA A 399 19.02 5.11 7.18
N ALA A 400 18.80 5.57 5.95
CA ALA A 400 17.95 4.85 4.99
C ALA A 400 18.45 3.42 4.73
N ARG A 401 19.79 3.21 4.68
CA ARG A 401 20.40 1.87 4.52
C ARG A 401 20.22 0.96 5.74
N PHE A 402 20.00 1.52 6.94
CA PHE A 402 19.75 0.71 8.13
C PHE A 402 18.42 -0.07 8.05
N PHE A 403 17.56 0.31 7.10
CA PHE A 403 16.29 -0.34 6.78
C PHE A 403 16.35 -1.23 5.53
N ASP A 404 17.54 -1.49 4.96
CA ASP A 404 17.68 -2.49 3.89
C ASP A 404 17.32 -3.88 4.46
N ASN A 405 16.32 -4.52 3.87
CA ASN A 405 15.80 -5.81 4.32
C ASN A 405 16.31 -6.95 3.42
N ASP A 406 17.36 -7.62 3.84
CA ASP A 406 17.94 -8.73 3.05
C ASP A 406 16.94 -9.88 2.83
N ARG A 407 15.98 -10.09 3.73
CA ARG A 407 14.94 -11.11 3.56
C ARG A 407 14.11 -10.86 2.30
N LEU A 408 13.86 -9.59 1.97
CA LEU A 408 13.16 -9.17 0.77
C LEU A 408 14.13 -8.87 -0.38
N PHE A 409 15.16 -8.06 -0.12
CA PHE A 409 16.00 -7.48 -1.17
C PHE A 409 16.93 -8.52 -1.79
N TYR A 410 17.56 -9.35 -0.98
CA TYR A 410 18.56 -10.27 -1.49
C TYR A 410 18.00 -11.35 -2.46
N PRO A 411 16.86 -12.03 -2.18
CA PRO A 411 16.24 -12.91 -3.17
C PRO A 411 15.89 -12.18 -4.48
N LEU A 412 15.38 -10.95 -4.40
CA LEU A 412 15.08 -10.13 -5.59
C LEU A 412 16.34 -9.75 -6.38
N GLU A 413 17.44 -9.40 -5.72
CA GLU A 413 18.74 -9.18 -6.37
C GLU A 413 19.25 -10.43 -7.11
N GLN A 414 18.85 -11.62 -6.65
CA GLN A 414 19.17 -12.89 -7.28
C GLN A 414 18.14 -13.35 -8.33
N GLY A 415 17.11 -12.55 -8.60
CA GLY A 415 16.07 -12.89 -9.57
C GLY A 415 15.07 -13.94 -9.08
N VAL A 416 14.88 -14.07 -7.76
CA VAL A 416 14.06 -15.12 -7.14
C VAL A 416 12.84 -14.51 -6.47
N ASP A 417 11.66 -15.03 -6.80
CA ASP A 417 10.42 -14.79 -6.05
C ASP A 417 10.42 -15.64 -4.77
N ALA A 418 10.61 -14.97 -3.64
CA ALA A 418 10.56 -15.58 -2.31
C ALA A 418 9.61 -14.79 -1.40
N LEU A 419 8.52 -14.27 -1.97
CA LEU A 419 7.54 -13.43 -1.27
C LEU A 419 6.60 -14.24 -0.38
N ASP A 420 6.46 -15.54 -0.62
CA ASP A 420 5.56 -16.40 0.13
C ASP A 420 5.78 -16.31 1.64
N GLY A 421 4.72 -15.99 2.39
CA GLY A 421 4.74 -15.75 3.82
C GLY A 421 5.29 -14.37 4.24
N MET A 422 5.39 -13.41 3.32
CA MET A 422 5.72 -12.01 3.65
C MET A 422 4.44 -11.17 3.70
N HIS A 423 4.36 -10.29 4.70
CA HIS A 423 3.28 -9.32 4.84
C HIS A 423 3.33 -8.30 3.70
N ALA A 424 2.34 -8.28 2.81
CA ALA A 424 2.38 -7.52 1.57
C ALA A 424 2.54 -6.01 1.82
N ASN A 425 1.64 -5.43 2.60
CA ASN A 425 1.63 -3.99 2.86
C ASN A 425 2.90 -3.52 3.60
N GLN A 426 3.55 -4.38 4.39
CA GLN A 426 4.79 -4.05 5.09
C GLN A 426 6.01 -4.04 4.16
N HIS A 427 6.03 -4.90 3.14
CA HIS A 427 7.19 -5.05 2.28
C HIS A 427 7.15 -4.17 1.02
N ILE A 428 5.96 -3.85 0.49
CA ILE A 428 5.84 -2.96 -0.68
C ILE A 428 6.44 -1.57 -0.44
N PRO A 429 6.21 -0.88 0.71
CA PRO A 429 6.84 0.41 0.99
C PRO A 429 8.36 0.37 1.03
N GLN A 430 8.95 -0.74 1.48
CA GLN A 430 10.41 -0.91 1.48
C GLN A 430 10.99 -0.89 0.05
N VAL A 431 10.22 -1.44 -0.92
CA VAL A 431 10.61 -1.42 -2.33
C VAL A 431 10.46 -0.02 -2.94
N ILE A 432 9.46 0.77 -2.51
CA ILE A 432 9.37 2.19 -2.87
C ILE A 432 10.62 2.92 -2.37
N GLY A 433 11.02 2.67 -1.12
CA GLY A 433 12.26 3.20 -0.56
C GLY A 433 13.51 2.78 -1.35
N ALA A 434 13.53 1.56 -1.90
CA ALA A 434 14.62 1.15 -2.80
C ALA A 434 14.67 2.01 -4.07
N VAL A 435 13.54 2.38 -4.68
CA VAL A 435 13.53 3.32 -5.82
C VAL A 435 14.10 4.69 -5.41
N LYS A 436 13.76 5.19 -4.22
CA LYS A 436 14.33 6.45 -3.68
C LYS A 436 15.83 6.32 -3.41
N MET A 437 16.28 5.18 -2.90
CA MET A 437 17.72 4.91 -2.76
C MET A 437 18.44 4.88 -4.10
N TYR A 438 17.82 4.33 -5.16
CA TYR A 438 18.35 4.44 -6.52
C TYR A 438 18.48 5.90 -6.97
N GLU A 439 17.43 6.70 -6.76
CA GLU A 439 17.43 8.12 -7.08
C GLU A 439 18.58 8.88 -6.42
N MET A 440 18.83 8.63 -5.14
CA MET A 440 19.85 9.34 -4.34
C MET A 440 21.27 8.81 -4.57
N THR A 441 21.42 7.52 -4.86
CA THR A 441 22.75 6.88 -4.91
C THR A 441 23.19 6.48 -6.30
N GLY A 442 22.27 6.27 -7.25
CA GLY A 442 22.54 5.70 -8.56
C GLY A 442 22.87 4.20 -8.53
N GLU A 443 22.76 3.52 -7.38
CA GLU A 443 23.05 2.09 -7.27
C GLU A 443 22.01 1.26 -7.98
N LYS A 444 22.36 0.68 -9.12
CA LYS A 444 21.44 -0.07 -9.99
C LYS A 444 20.75 -1.26 -9.31
N ARG A 445 21.35 -1.81 -8.24
CA ARG A 445 20.73 -2.91 -7.49
C ARG A 445 19.33 -2.55 -6.97
N TYR A 446 19.16 -1.33 -6.47
CA TYR A 446 17.88 -0.86 -5.93
C TYR A 446 16.79 -0.75 -7.01
N TYR A 447 17.13 -0.22 -8.18
CA TYR A 447 16.18 -0.19 -9.30
C TYR A 447 15.86 -1.59 -9.82
N GLY A 448 16.89 -2.45 -9.94
CA GLY A 448 16.74 -3.82 -10.44
C GLY A 448 15.79 -4.64 -9.55
N LEU A 449 16.00 -4.61 -8.23
CA LEU A 449 15.12 -5.32 -7.29
C LEU A 449 13.70 -4.75 -7.28
N ALA A 450 13.53 -3.44 -7.39
CA ALA A 450 12.20 -2.80 -7.38
C ALA A 450 11.41 -3.11 -8.66
N SER A 451 12.07 -3.04 -9.82
CA SER A 451 11.47 -3.40 -11.11
C SER A 451 11.08 -4.89 -11.15
N LEU A 452 11.94 -5.77 -10.62
CA LEU A 452 11.64 -7.20 -10.53
C LEU A 452 10.48 -7.47 -9.56
N PHE A 453 10.48 -6.85 -8.38
CA PHE A 453 9.38 -6.99 -7.42
C PHE A 453 8.04 -6.61 -8.05
N TRP A 454 7.98 -5.44 -8.69
CA TRP A 454 6.76 -5.00 -9.39
C TRP A 454 6.29 -6.03 -10.41
N LYS A 455 7.23 -6.57 -11.21
CA LYS A 455 6.94 -7.59 -12.21
C LYS A 455 6.42 -8.89 -11.59
N ILE A 456 7.05 -9.36 -10.51
CA ILE A 456 6.62 -10.56 -9.78
C ILE A 456 5.19 -10.36 -9.25
N VAL A 457 4.93 -9.25 -8.55
CA VAL A 457 3.61 -9.01 -7.95
C VAL A 457 2.53 -8.92 -9.03
N THR A 458 2.75 -8.16 -10.10
CA THR A 458 1.74 -7.96 -11.15
C THR A 458 1.51 -9.19 -12.03
N GLN A 459 2.48 -10.11 -12.11
CA GLN A 459 2.36 -11.33 -12.93
C GLN A 459 1.94 -12.58 -12.15
N SER A 460 2.28 -12.65 -10.84
CA SER A 460 2.12 -13.89 -10.07
C SER A 460 1.31 -13.76 -8.79
N HIS A 461 1.02 -12.53 -8.31
CA HIS A 461 0.33 -12.32 -7.04
C HIS A 461 -0.86 -11.35 -7.14
N MET A 462 -1.25 -10.96 -8.36
CA MET A 462 -2.29 -9.98 -8.60
C MET A 462 -3.64 -10.65 -8.86
N TYR A 463 -4.68 -10.17 -8.16
CA TYR A 463 -6.07 -10.49 -8.47
C TYR A 463 -6.60 -9.61 -9.62
N ALA A 464 -7.70 -10.03 -10.23
CA ALA A 464 -8.28 -9.35 -11.40
C ALA A 464 -8.55 -7.85 -11.20
N ILE A 465 -8.79 -7.43 -9.97
CA ILE A 465 -9.02 -6.01 -9.60
C ILE A 465 -7.73 -5.18 -9.47
N GLY A 466 -6.55 -5.77 -9.67
CA GLY A 466 -5.26 -5.12 -9.47
C GLY A 466 -4.73 -5.16 -8.03
N GLY A 467 -5.48 -5.72 -7.09
CA GLY A 467 -5.05 -5.91 -5.71
C GLY A 467 -4.17 -7.14 -5.52
N THR A 468 -3.50 -7.23 -4.38
CA THR A 468 -2.62 -8.34 -4.00
C THR A 468 -2.77 -8.71 -2.53
N GLY A 469 -2.30 -9.90 -2.17
CA GLY A 469 -2.33 -10.44 -0.81
C GLY A 469 -3.68 -11.05 -0.43
N GLU A 470 -3.62 -12.04 0.46
CA GLU A 470 -4.76 -12.60 1.17
C GLU A 470 -4.39 -12.68 2.65
N SER A 471 -5.32 -12.22 3.53
CA SER A 471 -5.02 -12.07 4.97
C SER A 471 -3.70 -11.32 5.22
N GLU A 472 -3.48 -10.21 4.49
CA GLU A 472 -2.30 -9.33 4.51
C GLU A 472 -1.01 -9.95 3.93
N MET A 473 -0.99 -11.24 3.61
CA MET A 473 0.22 -11.95 3.22
C MET A 473 0.32 -12.19 1.72
N PHE A 474 1.54 -12.17 1.18
CA PHE A 474 1.84 -12.86 -0.05
C PHE A 474 1.83 -14.37 0.21
N HIS A 475 1.33 -15.11 -0.76
CA HIS A 475 1.30 -16.56 -0.75
C HIS A 475 2.16 -17.11 -1.90
N GLU A 476 2.05 -18.41 -2.12
CA GLU A 476 2.73 -19.08 -3.23
C GLU A 476 2.42 -18.40 -4.58
N ALA A 477 3.46 -18.21 -5.39
CA ALA A 477 3.34 -17.57 -6.70
C ALA A 477 2.33 -18.29 -7.60
N GLY A 478 1.42 -17.53 -8.21
CA GLY A 478 0.39 -18.02 -9.10
C GLY A 478 -0.85 -18.59 -8.40
N ASN A 479 -0.89 -18.74 -7.09
CA ASN A 479 -2.07 -19.23 -6.37
C ASN A 479 -3.09 -18.10 -6.17
N ILE A 480 -3.96 -17.87 -7.13
CA ILE A 480 -5.00 -16.82 -7.13
C ILE A 480 -6.37 -17.38 -6.82
N ALA A 481 -6.87 -18.33 -7.63
CA ALA A 481 -8.21 -18.90 -7.44
C ALA A 481 -8.34 -19.73 -6.16
N GLY A 482 -7.24 -20.23 -5.60
CA GLY A 482 -7.19 -20.90 -4.30
C GLY A 482 -7.38 -19.96 -3.10
N LEU A 483 -7.22 -18.64 -3.29
CA LEU A 483 -7.17 -17.63 -2.23
C LEU A 483 -8.28 -16.56 -2.37
N LEU A 484 -9.40 -16.92 -3.01
CA LEU A 484 -10.57 -16.03 -3.15
C LEU A 484 -11.43 -16.06 -1.89
N THR A 485 -10.96 -15.42 -0.84
CA THR A 485 -11.54 -15.41 0.51
C THR A 485 -12.23 -14.07 0.82
N LYS A 486 -12.70 -13.90 2.06
CA LYS A 486 -13.20 -12.60 2.56
C LYS A 486 -12.08 -11.60 2.80
N SER A 487 -10.84 -12.06 3.02
CA SER A 487 -9.66 -11.26 3.33
C SER A 487 -8.73 -11.08 2.12
N THR A 488 -9.29 -11.17 0.91
CA THR A 488 -8.54 -10.97 -0.34
C THR A 488 -8.34 -9.49 -0.61
N SER A 489 -7.14 -9.11 -1.08
CA SER A 489 -6.78 -7.77 -1.55
C SER A 489 -6.95 -6.65 -0.51
N GLU A 490 -5.88 -6.37 0.22
CA GLU A 490 -5.78 -5.24 1.13
C GLU A 490 -5.65 -3.91 0.36
N SER A 491 -6.44 -2.90 0.70
CA SER A 491 -6.41 -1.61 -0.01
C SER A 491 -5.10 -0.84 0.18
N CYS A 492 -4.46 -0.94 1.35
CA CYS A 492 -3.12 -0.36 1.59
C CYS A 492 -2.05 -0.98 0.67
N ALA A 493 -2.08 -2.30 0.45
CA ALA A 493 -1.13 -2.96 -0.44
C ALA A 493 -1.25 -2.41 -1.87
N THR A 494 -2.48 -2.25 -2.35
CA THR A 494 -2.74 -1.66 -3.67
C THR A 494 -2.32 -0.19 -3.75
N TYR A 495 -2.62 0.61 -2.73
CA TYR A 495 -2.17 2.00 -2.64
C TYR A 495 -0.64 2.09 -2.78
N ASN A 496 0.11 1.26 -2.05
CA ASN A 496 1.58 1.25 -2.12
C ASN A 496 2.10 0.71 -3.47
N MET A 497 1.42 -0.26 -4.08
CA MET A 497 1.77 -0.73 -5.43
C MET A 497 1.55 0.36 -6.49
N LEU A 498 0.54 1.21 -6.34
CA LEU A 498 0.33 2.38 -7.22
C LEU A 498 1.46 3.41 -7.05
N LYS A 499 1.90 3.69 -5.82
CA LYS A 499 3.09 4.54 -5.56
C LYS A 499 4.32 3.97 -6.25
N LEU A 500 4.61 2.69 -6.05
CA LEU A 500 5.75 2.02 -6.69
C LEU A 500 5.68 2.09 -8.21
N THR A 501 4.50 1.86 -8.77
CA THR A 501 4.26 1.91 -10.22
C THR A 501 4.55 3.29 -10.80
N GLY A 502 4.05 4.35 -10.17
CA GLY A 502 4.29 5.73 -10.58
C GLY A 502 5.77 6.12 -10.50
N GLU A 503 6.48 5.69 -9.45
CA GLU A 503 7.92 5.93 -9.31
C GLU A 503 8.73 5.21 -10.40
N LEU A 504 8.44 3.94 -10.68
CA LEU A 504 9.14 3.18 -11.73
C LEU A 504 8.87 3.74 -13.13
N TYR A 505 7.63 4.15 -13.40
CA TYR A 505 7.23 4.75 -14.68
C TYR A 505 8.05 6.00 -15.02
N GLN A 506 8.40 6.81 -14.03
CA GLN A 506 9.19 8.02 -14.27
C GLN A 506 10.60 7.73 -14.81
N TYR A 507 11.17 6.55 -14.56
CA TYR A 507 12.46 6.13 -15.11
C TYR A 507 12.34 5.39 -16.43
N LEU A 508 11.25 4.63 -16.61
CA LEU A 508 11.00 3.83 -17.81
C LEU A 508 9.50 3.92 -18.16
N PRO A 509 9.11 4.86 -19.04
CA PRO A 509 7.69 5.12 -19.34
C PRO A 509 7.10 4.05 -20.27
N GLU A 510 7.03 2.80 -19.79
CA GLU A 510 6.39 1.68 -20.48
C GLU A 510 4.89 1.64 -20.17
N PRO A 511 4.03 1.39 -21.19
CA PRO A 511 2.57 1.30 -21.02
C PRO A 511 2.13 0.29 -19.96
N ALA A 512 2.86 -0.80 -19.78
CA ALA A 512 2.54 -1.86 -18.83
C ALA A 512 2.37 -1.34 -17.38
N TYR A 513 3.15 -0.35 -16.98
CA TYR A 513 2.99 0.30 -15.67
C TYR A 513 1.63 0.97 -15.56
N MET A 514 1.21 1.68 -16.60
CA MET A 514 -0.06 2.41 -16.60
C MET A 514 -1.25 1.48 -16.85
N ASP A 515 -1.07 0.33 -17.49
CA ASP A 515 -2.09 -0.72 -17.60
C ASP A 515 -2.42 -1.32 -16.24
N TYR A 516 -1.39 -1.61 -15.43
CA TYR A 516 -1.58 -2.01 -14.03
C TYR A 516 -2.23 -0.89 -13.21
N TYR A 517 -1.73 0.35 -13.36
CA TYR A 517 -2.23 1.50 -12.61
C TYR A 517 -3.72 1.73 -12.88
N GLU A 518 -4.14 1.73 -14.15
CA GLU A 518 -5.55 1.84 -14.55
C GLU A 518 -6.40 0.74 -13.92
N ARG A 519 -5.96 -0.54 -14.06
CA ARG A 519 -6.67 -1.69 -13.49
C ARG A 519 -6.92 -1.51 -11.99
N ALA A 520 -5.89 -1.18 -11.24
CA ALA A 520 -5.95 -1.08 -9.79
C ALA A 520 -6.76 0.15 -9.32
N VAL A 521 -6.61 1.30 -9.99
CA VAL A 521 -7.34 2.53 -9.65
C VAL A 521 -8.82 2.37 -9.89
N TYR A 522 -9.23 1.85 -11.06
CA TYR A 522 -10.65 1.69 -11.41
C TYR A 522 -11.34 0.61 -10.58
N ASN A 523 -10.67 -0.52 -10.31
CA ASN A 523 -11.35 -1.70 -9.78
C ASN A 523 -11.10 -1.98 -8.30
N HIS A 524 -10.02 -1.47 -7.72
CA HIS A 524 -9.78 -1.63 -6.28
C HIS A 524 -9.91 -0.31 -5.53
N ILE A 525 -9.10 0.69 -5.85
CA ILE A 525 -9.07 1.93 -5.06
C ILE A 525 -10.41 2.67 -5.13
N LEU A 526 -10.99 2.86 -6.32
CA LEU A 526 -12.29 3.49 -6.44
C LEU A 526 -13.40 2.67 -5.77
N SER A 527 -13.31 1.32 -5.87
CA SER A 527 -14.26 0.41 -5.20
C SER A 527 -14.14 0.38 -3.69
N SER A 528 -12.99 0.79 -3.12
CA SER A 528 -12.78 0.82 -1.67
C SER A 528 -13.34 2.08 -0.99
N CYS A 529 -13.78 3.08 -1.74
CA CYS A 529 -14.39 4.30 -1.21
C CYS A 529 -15.85 4.08 -0.80
N ASP A 530 -16.24 4.53 0.39
CA ASP A 530 -17.65 4.58 0.79
C ASP A 530 -18.41 5.59 -0.10
N HIS A 531 -19.63 5.25 -0.48
CA HIS A 531 -20.50 6.14 -1.28
C HIS A 531 -21.19 7.22 -0.45
N GLN A 532 -21.07 7.17 0.88
CA GLN A 532 -21.54 8.22 1.78
C GLN A 532 -20.47 9.30 1.96
N PRO A 533 -20.82 10.50 2.45
CA PRO A 533 -19.85 11.56 2.77
C PRO A 533 -19.08 11.24 4.06
N THR A 534 -18.41 10.10 4.07
CA THR A 534 -17.55 9.60 5.14
C THR A 534 -16.14 9.46 4.59
N SER A 535 -15.17 9.15 5.45
CA SER A 535 -13.83 8.74 5.06
C SER A 535 -13.68 7.22 4.98
N GLY A 536 -14.80 6.48 5.00
CA GLY A 536 -14.80 5.03 5.05
C GLY A 536 -14.08 4.41 3.86
N SER A 537 -13.17 3.49 4.16
CA SER A 537 -12.45 2.69 3.17
C SER A 537 -12.56 1.21 3.53
N THR A 538 -12.62 0.34 2.51
CA THR A 538 -12.56 -1.11 2.77
C THR A 538 -11.15 -1.48 3.21
N TYR A 539 -11.04 -2.39 4.20
CA TYR A 539 -9.76 -3.01 4.52
C TYR A 539 -9.41 -4.04 3.44
N PHE A 540 -10.24 -5.07 3.30
CA PHE A 540 -10.16 -6.06 2.23
C PHE A 540 -11.34 -5.88 1.28
N LEU A 541 -11.11 -6.16 -0.01
CA LEU A 541 -12.17 -6.29 -0.99
C LEU A 541 -12.43 -7.78 -1.23
N SER A 542 -13.42 -8.30 -0.53
CA SER A 542 -13.74 -9.74 -0.49
C SER A 542 -13.99 -10.33 -1.88
N MET A 543 -13.37 -11.50 -2.17
CA MET A 543 -13.54 -12.26 -3.41
C MET A 543 -14.27 -13.59 -3.21
N ARG A 544 -14.79 -13.84 -2.01
CA ARG A 544 -15.64 -15.02 -1.76
C ARG A 544 -16.98 -14.89 -2.46
N PRO A 545 -17.74 -15.99 -2.63
CA PRO A 545 -19.17 -15.91 -2.96
C PRO A 545 -19.91 -15.08 -1.90
N ARG A 546 -20.99 -14.41 -2.34
CA ARG A 546 -21.85 -13.60 -1.47
C ARG A 546 -21.07 -12.55 -0.66
N ALA A 547 -20.11 -11.89 -1.30
CA ALA A 547 -19.35 -10.83 -0.68
C ALA A 547 -20.21 -9.57 -0.46
N VAL A 548 -19.91 -8.83 0.59
CA VAL A 548 -20.46 -7.49 0.86
C VAL A 548 -19.28 -6.60 1.22
N LYS A 549 -19.26 -5.37 0.75
CA LYS A 549 -18.23 -4.39 1.15
C LYS A 549 -18.44 -3.96 2.60
N SER A 550 -17.37 -3.90 3.36
CA SER A 550 -17.32 -3.38 4.72
C SER A 550 -16.36 -2.19 4.77
N PHE A 551 -16.86 -1.05 5.23
CA PHE A 551 -16.08 0.19 5.30
C PHE A 551 -15.66 0.46 6.74
N ASP A 552 -14.36 0.68 6.95
CA ASP A 552 -13.81 1.14 8.22
C ASP A 552 -14.22 2.61 8.45
N LEU A 553 -14.96 2.86 9.52
CA LEU A 553 -15.42 4.19 9.91
C LEU A 553 -14.88 4.65 11.27
N SER A 554 -14.40 3.72 12.10
CA SER A 554 -14.03 4.00 13.49
C SER A 554 -12.86 3.18 14.03
N GLU A 555 -12.46 2.14 13.32
CA GLU A 555 -11.30 1.30 13.71
C GLU A 555 -9.98 2.07 13.54
N ASN A 556 -9.98 3.11 12.71
CA ASN A 556 -8.77 3.87 12.36
C ASN A 556 -7.64 2.93 11.97
N SER A 557 -7.94 1.95 11.11
CA SER A 557 -6.97 1.00 10.58
C SER A 557 -5.99 1.67 9.61
N CYS A 558 -4.95 0.96 9.22
CA CYS A 558 -4.01 1.43 8.19
C CYS A 558 -4.73 1.75 6.87
N CYS A 559 -5.75 0.95 6.51
CA CYS A 559 -6.52 1.13 5.27
C CYS A 559 -7.47 2.34 5.33
N HIS A 560 -8.01 2.69 6.50
CA HIS A 560 -8.68 3.96 6.70
C HIS A 560 -7.71 5.12 6.46
N GLY A 561 -6.50 5.02 7.00
CA GLY A 561 -5.45 6.03 6.80
C GLY A 561 -5.06 6.21 5.32
N THR A 562 -4.75 5.13 4.59
CA THR A 562 -4.46 5.23 3.15
C THR A 562 -5.67 5.65 2.33
N GLY A 563 -6.89 5.34 2.78
CA GLY A 563 -8.14 5.81 2.18
C GLY A 563 -8.25 7.34 2.16
N LEU A 564 -7.78 8.02 3.20
CA LEU A 564 -7.73 9.49 3.23
C LEU A 564 -6.79 10.07 2.15
N GLU A 565 -5.76 9.35 1.76
CA GLU A 565 -4.77 9.79 0.75
C GLU A 565 -5.16 9.37 -0.67
N SER A 566 -5.69 8.15 -0.85
CA SER A 566 -5.85 7.46 -2.12
C SER A 566 -6.60 8.27 -3.17
N HIS A 567 -7.64 9.00 -2.75
CA HIS A 567 -8.54 9.71 -3.66
C HIS A 567 -7.99 11.05 -4.17
N PHE A 568 -6.92 11.56 -3.54
CA PHE A 568 -6.18 12.72 -4.05
C PHE A 568 -5.07 12.32 -5.03
N LYS A 569 -4.69 11.04 -5.09
CA LYS A 569 -3.62 10.55 -5.95
C LYS A 569 -4.07 10.20 -7.37
N TYR A 570 -5.33 10.31 -7.69
CA TYR A 570 -5.86 10.05 -9.03
C TYR A 570 -5.18 10.89 -10.11
N VAL A 571 -4.78 12.12 -9.77
CA VAL A 571 -4.13 13.06 -10.70
C VAL A 571 -2.67 12.72 -11.01
N GLU A 572 -2.02 11.86 -10.22
CA GLU A 572 -0.55 11.70 -10.26
C GLU A 572 -0.02 11.16 -11.58
N ASN A 573 -0.76 10.28 -12.24
CA ASN A 573 -0.27 9.57 -13.43
C ASN A 573 -1.21 9.72 -14.65
N ILE A 574 -2.16 10.64 -14.62
CA ILE A 574 -2.98 10.96 -15.81
C ILE A 574 -2.06 11.50 -16.91
N PHE A 575 -1.19 12.45 -16.54
CA PHE A 575 -0.24 13.06 -17.45
C PHE A 575 1.19 12.93 -16.92
N ALA A 576 2.11 12.79 -17.87
CA ALA A 576 3.54 12.95 -17.60
C ALA A 576 4.19 13.73 -18.75
N ILE A 577 5.33 14.36 -18.48
CA ILE A 577 6.05 15.17 -19.49
C ILE A 577 7.53 14.82 -19.54
N ASP A 578 8.09 14.89 -20.74
CA ASP A 578 9.52 14.97 -21.01
C ASP A 578 9.75 16.01 -22.09
N LYS A 579 10.40 17.13 -21.75
CA LYS A 579 10.70 18.25 -22.67
C LYS A 579 9.43 18.70 -23.45
N GLU A 580 9.35 18.31 -24.72
CA GLU A 580 8.26 18.65 -25.63
C GLU A 580 7.20 17.55 -25.74
N THR A 581 7.41 16.41 -25.08
CA THR A 581 6.52 15.25 -25.13
C THR A 581 5.56 15.26 -23.96
N VAL A 582 4.27 15.15 -24.24
CA VAL A 582 3.20 14.97 -23.26
C VAL A 582 2.66 13.55 -23.36
N TYR A 583 2.72 12.80 -22.28
CA TYR A 583 2.13 11.47 -22.17
C TYR A 583 0.74 11.59 -21.56
N VAL A 584 -0.26 11.02 -22.24
CA VAL A 584 -1.64 10.86 -21.74
C VAL A 584 -1.84 9.39 -21.38
N ASN A 585 -1.80 9.09 -20.09
CA ASN A 585 -1.71 7.72 -19.60
C ASN A 585 -3.05 7.15 -19.14
N LEU A 586 -3.85 7.96 -18.43
CA LEU A 586 -5.14 7.54 -17.87
C LEU A 586 -6.25 8.43 -18.45
N PHE A 587 -7.39 7.80 -18.76
CA PHE A 587 -8.50 8.49 -19.38
C PHE A 587 -9.56 8.92 -18.36
N ILE A 588 -9.09 9.46 -17.24
CA ILE A 588 -9.90 10.02 -16.17
C ILE A 588 -10.24 11.47 -16.54
N PRO A 589 -11.51 11.91 -16.48
CA PRO A 589 -11.90 13.28 -16.79
C PRO A 589 -11.11 14.30 -15.95
N SER A 590 -10.27 15.08 -16.63
CA SER A 590 -9.31 15.97 -15.98
C SER A 590 -8.82 17.09 -16.90
N VAL A 591 -8.19 18.09 -16.31
CA VAL A 591 -7.48 19.15 -17.03
C VAL A 591 -6.06 19.27 -16.52
N LEU A 592 -5.10 19.25 -17.44
CA LEU A 592 -3.71 19.65 -17.23
C LEU A 592 -3.57 21.11 -17.68
N SER A 593 -2.96 21.95 -16.84
CA SER A 593 -2.67 23.35 -17.19
C SER A 593 -1.22 23.69 -16.82
N LEU A 594 -0.40 23.98 -17.83
CA LEU A 594 1.00 24.39 -17.68
C LEU A 594 1.16 25.84 -18.18
N PRO A 595 0.92 26.85 -17.34
CA PRO A 595 0.88 28.27 -17.78
C PRO A 595 2.18 28.73 -18.45
N ASP A 596 3.34 28.32 -17.92
CA ASP A 596 4.66 28.73 -18.42
C ASP A 596 4.94 28.24 -19.85
N SER A 597 4.26 27.19 -20.29
CA SER A 597 4.40 26.61 -21.63
C SER A 597 3.17 26.81 -22.51
N SER A 598 2.17 27.61 -22.08
CA SER A 598 0.89 27.83 -22.77
C SER A 598 0.22 26.51 -23.18
N LEU A 599 0.38 25.45 -22.37
CA LEU A 599 -0.20 24.14 -22.63
C LEU A 599 -1.39 23.90 -21.69
N GLU A 600 -2.52 23.55 -22.30
CA GLU A 600 -3.68 23.05 -21.61
C GLU A 600 -4.20 21.79 -22.32
N VAL A 601 -4.50 20.74 -21.57
CA VAL A 601 -5.05 19.48 -22.09
C VAL A 601 -6.22 19.07 -21.23
N THR A 602 -7.41 19.00 -21.82
CA THR A 602 -8.60 18.47 -21.15
C THR A 602 -8.89 17.07 -21.68
N VAL A 603 -9.03 16.09 -20.77
CA VAL A 603 -9.47 14.72 -21.08
C VAL A 603 -10.92 14.56 -20.65
N LYS A 604 -11.75 14.02 -21.53
CA LYS A 604 -13.09 13.54 -21.18
C LYS A 604 -13.32 12.16 -21.78
N THR A 605 -14.11 11.37 -21.09
CA THR A 605 -14.59 10.05 -21.52
C THR A 605 -16.11 10.01 -21.40
N GLU A 606 -16.73 9.17 -22.19
CA GLU A 606 -18.15 8.87 -22.05
C GLU A 606 -18.35 7.77 -21.00
N GLU A 607 -19.21 7.99 -20.01
CA GLU A 607 -19.50 7.00 -18.97
C GLU A 607 -19.95 5.65 -19.57
N GLU A 608 -20.80 5.72 -20.61
CA GLU A 608 -21.34 4.53 -21.24
C GLU A 608 -20.35 3.81 -22.17
N ASN A 609 -19.31 4.49 -22.64
CA ASN A 609 -18.32 3.94 -23.55
C ASN A 609 -16.90 4.43 -23.17
N PRO A 610 -16.20 3.74 -22.27
CA PRO A 610 -14.87 4.16 -21.83
C PRO A 610 -13.81 4.13 -22.93
N GLY A 611 -14.12 3.55 -24.09
CA GLY A 611 -13.27 3.59 -25.28
C GLY A 611 -13.33 4.90 -26.05
N ARG A 612 -14.33 5.74 -25.78
CA ARG A 612 -14.53 7.02 -26.47
C ARG A 612 -13.92 8.15 -25.65
N ILE A 613 -12.78 8.64 -26.13
CA ILE A 613 -11.94 9.61 -25.44
C ILE A 613 -11.91 10.87 -26.28
N CYS A 614 -12.12 12.02 -25.66
CA CYS A 614 -11.97 13.31 -26.30
C CYS A 614 -10.92 14.14 -25.56
N LEU A 615 -9.94 14.63 -26.31
CA LEU A 615 -8.90 15.53 -25.81
C LEU A 615 -9.08 16.92 -26.47
N TRP A 616 -9.25 17.93 -25.63
CA TRP A 616 -9.15 19.35 -26.07
C TRP A 616 -7.75 19.81 -25.73
N ILE A 617 -6.99 20.16 -26.75
CA ILE A 617 -5.60 20.59 -26.60
C ILE A 617 -5.51 22.06 -26.99
N LYS A 618 -4.96 22.85 -26.07
CA LYS A 618 -4.47 24.20 -26.36
C LYS A 618 -2.96 24.18 -26.28
N ALA A 619 -2.29 24.38 -27.42
CA ALA A 619 -0.83 24.33 -27.49
C ALA A 619 -0.32 25.17 -28.67
N GLU A 620 0.88 25.73 -28.55
CA GLU A 620 1.59 26.40 -29.61
C GLU A 620 2.95 25.78 -29.88
N GLY A 621 3.34 25.75 -31.15
CA GLY A 621 4.64 25.21 -31.57
C GLY A 621 4.65 23.69 -31.73
N ARG A 622 5.84 23.13 -31.94
CA ARG A 622 6.00 21.66 -32.07
C ARG A 622 5.90 20.99 -30.73
N ARG A 623 5.01 20.03 -30.61
CA ARG A 623 4.89 19.13 -29.43
C ARG A 623 4.50 17.73 -29.89
N VAL A 624 4.93 16.75 -29.12
CA VAL A 624 4.59 15.34 -29.31
C VAL A 624 3.60 14.94 -28.21
N PHE A 625 2.45 14.41 -28.61
CA PHE A 625 1.53 13.75 -27.68
C PHE A 625 1.66 12.24 -27.85
N LYS A 626 1.91 11.54 -26.75
CA LYS A 626 1.90 10.09 -26.66
C LYS A 626 0.70 9.67 -25.85
N ILE A 627 -0.31 9.09 -26.51
CA ILE A 627 -1.56 8.66 -25.90
C ILE A 627 -1.50 7.14 -25.74
N ARG A 628 -1.57 6.68 -24.50
CA ARG A 628 -1.42 5.24 -24.19
C ARG A 628 -2.52 4.42 -24.87
N ARG A 629 -2.15 3.30 -25.49
CA ARG A 629 -3.10 2.27 -25.88
C ARG A 629 -3.50 1.46 -24.66
N PRO A 630 -4.77 1.45 -24.24
CA PRO A 630 -5.20 0.65 -23.12
C PRO A 630 -5.03 -0.85 -23.40
N TYR A 631 -4.65 -1.66 -22.39
CA TYR A 631 -4.46 -3.12 -22.54
C TYR A 631 -5.73 -3.86 -23.01
N TRP A 632 -6.90 -3.31 -22.68
CA TRP A 632 -8.19 -3.87 -23.04
C TRP A 632 -8.67 -3.48 -24.45
N ALA A 633 -8.04 -2.51 -25.09
CA ALA A 633 -8.43 -2.02 -26.43
C ALA A 633 -8.02 -3.02 -27.52
N LYS A 634 -8.97 -3.40 -28.35
CA LYS A 634 -8.73 -4.28 -29.51
C LYS A 634 -8.45 -3.45 -30.77
N GLY A 635 -7.48 -3.89 -31.58
CA GLY A 635 -7.21 -3.30 -32.88
C GLY A 635 -6.56 -1.91 -32.83
N ILE A 636 -6.77 -1.16 -33.93
CA ILE A 636 -6.29 0.22 -34.13
C ILE A 636 -7.47 1.14 -33.82
N PRO A 637 -7.27 2.26 -33.12
CA PRO A 637 -8.35 3.20 -32.82
C PRO A 637 -8.74 3.99 -34.07
N GLU A 638 -10.00 4.42 -34.12
CA GLU A 638 -10.39 5.51 -34.99
C GLU A 638 -10.00 6.84 -34.35
N ILE A 639 -9.29 7.68 -35.09
CA ILE A 639 -8.85 8.98 -34.60
C ILE A 639 -9.35 10.07 -35.55
N LEU A 640 -10.00 11.09 -34.98
CA LEU A 640 -10.30 12.34 -35.66
C LEU A 640 -9.52 13.46 -35.02
N ILE A 641 -8.96 14.36 -35.84
CA ILE A 641 -8.40 15.63 -35.37
C ILE A 641 -9.21 16.74 -36.03
N ASP A 642 -9.89 17.55 -35.23
CA ASP A 642 -10.82 18.59 -35.67
C ASP A 642 -11.87 18.06 -36.66
N GLY A 643 -12.40 16.86 -36.37
CA GLY A 643 -13.37 16.15 -37.20
C GLY A 643 -12.81 15.50 -38.48
N VAL A 644 -11.52 15.61 -38.75
CA VAL A 644 -10.85 15.02 -39.91
C VAL A 644 -10.17 13.70 -39.53
N PRO A 645 -10.41 12.58 -40.25
CA PRO A 645 -9.75 11.32 -39.99
C PRO A 645 -8.23 11.45 -40.03
N TYR A 646 -7.57 10.85 -39.01
CA TYR A 646 -6.14 10.85 -38.87
C TYR A 646 -5.62 9.39 -38.74
N GLU A 647 -4.61 9.05 -39.55
CA GLU A 647 -4.00 7.73 -39.52
C GLU A 647 -3.15 7.56 -38.25
N ALA A 648 -3.52 6.58 -37.43
CA ALA A 648 -2.85 6.35 -36.17
C ALA A 648 -1.43 5.80 -36.37
N HIS A 649 -0.43 6.55 -35.91
CA HIS A 649 0.95 6.05 -35.79
C HIS A 649 1.16 5.46 -34.39
N MET A 650 1.35 4.13 -34.33
CA MET A 650 1.61 3.40 -33.09
C MET A 650 3.10 3.18 -32.88
N GLN A 651 3.61 3.60 -31.74
CA GLN A 651 4.99 3.34 -31.33
C GLN A 651 5.05 3.00 -29.84
N ASP A 652 5.68 1.87 -29.49
CA ASP A 652 5.92 1.45 -28.12
C ASP A 652 4.66 1.43 -27.21
N GLY A 653 3.51 1.07 -27.80
CA GLY A 653 2.22 1.01 -27.10
C GLY A 653 1.52 2.38 -26.92
N TYR A 654 1.99 3.41 -27.63
CA TYR A 654 1.37 4.73 -27.68
C TYR A 654 0.92 5.08 -29.09
N VAL A 655 -0.20 5.79 -29.20
CA VAL A 655 -0.51 6.62 -30.38
C VAL A 655 0.38 7.86 -30.29
N VAL A 656 1.16 8.12 -31.33
CA VAL A 656 2.09 9.26 -31.38
C VAL A 656 1.56 10.32 -32.33
N LEU A 657 1.36 11.51 -31.80
CA LEU A 657 0.96 12.70 -32.56
C LEU A 657 2.10 13.73 -32.53
N ASP A 658 3.01 13.65 -33.49
CA ASP A 658 4.13 14.61 -33.63
C ASP A 658 3.75 15.66 -34.71
N ARG A 659 3.41 16.88 -34.25
CA ARG A 659 2.99 17.94 -35.12
C ARG A 659 3.25 19.33 -34.55
N THR A 660 3.14 20.35 -35.42
CA THR A 660 3.08 21.75 -34.98
C THR A 660 1.63 22.12 -34.67
N TRP A 661 1.40 22.50 -33.43
CA TRP A 661 0.09 22.90 -32.90
C TRP A 661 -0.09 24.41 -33.11
N LYS A 662 -1.32 24.81 -33.43
CA LYS A 662 -1.71 26.19 -33.64
C LYS A 662 -3.00 26.44 -32.85
N ASP A 663 -2.83 27.01 -31.63
CA ASP A 663 -3.91 27.34 -30.70
C ASP A 663 -4.68 26.09 -30.23
N HIS A 664 -5.88 25.83 -30.71
CA HIS A 664 -6.74 24.75 -30.25
C HIS A 664 -6.82 23.58 -31.24
N ALA A 665 -6.96 22.37 -30.72
CA ALA A 665 -7.30 21.17 -31.49
C ALA A 665 -8.17 20.23 -30.64
N ILE A 666 -9.11 19.56 -31.29
CA ILE A 666 -9.93 18.49 -30.68
C ILE A 666 -9.48 17.16 -31.26
N ILE A 667 -9.10 16.23 -30.38
CA ILE A 667 -8.76 14.88 -30.79
C ILE A 667 -9.82 13.95 -30.23
N GLU A 668 -10.51 13.24 -31.08
CA GLU A 668 -11.45 12.20 -30.73
C GLU A 668 -10.80 10.84 -31.03
N ILE A 669 -10.80 9.95 -30.04
CA ILE A 669 -10.23 8.61 -30.16
C ILE A 669 -11.31 7.61 -29.77
N ASN A 670 -11.55 6.64 -30.61
CA ASN A 670 -12.50 5.56 -30.36
C ASN A 670 -11.75 4.22 -30.34
N TRP A 671 -11.48 3.72 -29.12
CA TRP A 671 -10.97 2.37 -28.90
C TRP A 671 -12.13 1.38 -28.90
N PRO A 672 -12.07 0.28 -29.69
CA PRO A 672 -13.10 -0.76 -29.60
C PRO A 672 -13.15 -1.33 -28.16
N CYS A 673 -14.26 -1.07 -27.47
CA CYS A 673 -14.52 -1.52 -26.11
C CYS A 673 -15.58 -2.61 -26.13
N VAL A 674 -15.21 -3.83 -25.68
CA VAL A 674 -16.06 -5.02 -25.72
C VAL A 674 -16.04 -5.72 -24.38
N LEU A 675 -17.05 -6.55 -24.11
CA LEU A 675 -17.03 -7.50 -23.00
C LEU A 675 -15.94 -8.56 -23.24
N ARG A 676 -15.28 -8.98 -22.17
CA ARG A 676 -14.28 -10.04 -22.23
C ARG A 676 -14.22 -10.86 -20.96
N TYR A 677 -13.84 -12.11 -21.10
CA TYR A 677 -13.48 -13.00 -20.00
C TYR A 677 -11.97 -12.98 -19.79
N GLU A 678 -11.54 -12.94 -18.53
CA GLU A 678 -10.15 -13.09 -18.14
C GLU A 678 -10.06 -14.21 -17.09
N ALA A 679 -9.36 -15.30 -17.44
CA ALA A 679 -9.21 -16.46 -16.57
C ALA A 679 -8.23 -16.18 -15.42
N ALA A 680 -8.43 -16.83 -14.28
CA ALA A 680 -7.43 -16.85 -13.22
C ALA A 680 -6.16 -17.60 -13.70
N PRO A 681 -4.96 -17.11 -13.36
CA PRO A 681 -3.71 -17.66 -13.91
C PRO A 681 -3.45 -19.12 -13.49
N ASP A 682 -3.98 -19.55 -12.35
CA ASP A 682 -3.80 -20.89 -11.77
C ASP A 682 -4.95 -21.85 -12.09
N ARG A 683 -6.11 -21.35 -12.53
CA ARG A 683 -7.31 -22.16 -12.80
C ARG A 683 -8.14 -21.54 -13.92
N GLU A 684 -7.96 -22.04 -15.14
CA GLU A 684 -8.66 -21.54 -16.33
C GLU A 684 -10.21 -21.61 -16.25
N ASN A 685 -10.74 -22.46 -15.39
CA ASN A 685 -12.18 -22.55 -15.16
C ASN A 685 -12.70 -21.50 -14.14
N TYR A 686 -11.82 -20.67 -13.56
CA TYR A 686 -12.21 -19.48 -12.80
C TYR A 686 -11.95 -18.26 -13.66
N PHE A 687 -12.92 -17.37 -13.77
CA PHE A 687 -12.80 -16.20 -14.63
C PHE A 687 -13.55 -14.99 -14.08
N VAL A 688 -13.22 -13.83 -14.61
CA VAL A 688 -13.83 -12.53 -14.31
C VAL A 688 -14.35 -11.92 -15.60
N VAL A 689 -15.44 -11.18 -15.54
CA VAL A 689 -16.00 -10.43 -16.67
C VAL A 689 -15.51 -9.01 -16.61
N PHE A 690 -15.04 -8.49 -17.74
CA PHE A 690 -14.62 -7.11 -17.90
C PHE A 690 -15.38 -6.41 -19.01
N PHE A 691 -15.57 -5.10 -18.86
CA PHE A 691 -15.92 -4.18 -19.94
C PHE A 691 -14.98 -2.99 -19.94
N GLY A 692 -14.16 -2.82 -20.98
CA GLY A 692 -13.09 -1.84 -20.98
C GLY A 692 -12.16 -1.98 -19.76
N PRO A 693 -11.93 -0.92 -18.97
CA PRO A 693 -11.12 -0.96 -17.76
C PRO A 693 -11.85 -1.61 -16.56
N TYR A 694 -13.17 -1.76 -16.60
CA TYR A 694 -14.00 -2.15 -15.46
C TYR A 694 -14.09 -3.66 -15.27
N VAL A 695 -13.86 -4.11 -14.04
CA VAL A 695 -14.29 -5.42 -13.55
C VAL A 695 -15.78 -5.36 -13.28
N LEU A 696 -16.54 -6.31 -13.82
CA LEU A 696 -17.97 -6.41 -13.57
C LEU A 696 -18.24 -7.45 -12.47
N ALA A 697 -18.93 -7.01 -11.43
CA ALA A 697 -19.38 -7.86 -10.35
C ALA A 697 -20.81 -8.36 -10.59
N ALA A 698 -21.03 -9.66 -10.45
CA ALA A 698 -22.36 -10.25 -10.46
C ALA A 698 -23.11 -9.93 -9.18
N LEU A 699 -24.29 -9.31 -9.25
CA LEU A 699 -25.15 -9.04 -8.10
C LEU A 699 -25.92 -10.32 -7.76
N THR A 700 -25.47 -11.04 -6.74
CA THR A 700 -26.06 -12.33 -6.35
C THR A 700 -25.80 -12.66 -4.89
N GLY A 701 -26.84 -13.19 -4.20
CA GLY A 701 -26.74 -13.70 -2.84
C GLY A 701 -26.46 -15.23 -2.78
N GLN A 702 -25.98 -15.84 -3.87
CA GLN A 702 -25.65 -17.27 -3.88
C GLN A 702 -24.44 -17.54 -2.99
N GLU A 703 -24.54 -18.56 -2.12
CA GLU A 703 -23.46 -19.00 -1.25
C GLU A 703 -22.37 -19.76 -2.01
N GLU A 704 -22.75 -20.41 -3.10
CA GLU A 704 -21.82 -21.06 -4.01
C GLU A 704 -21.35 -20.10 -5.12
N ARG A 705 -20.21 -20.41 -5.71
CA ARG A 705 -19.68 -19.64 -6.82
C ARG A 705 -20.57 -19.75 -8.04
N LEU A 706 -20.95 -18.62 -8.59
CA LEU A 706 -21.80 -18.54 -9.78
C LEU A 706 -21.17 -19.30 -10.95
N MET A 707 -21.92 -20.21 -11.54
CA MET A 707 -21.51 -21.04 -12.69
C MET A 707 -22.05 -20.42 -13.97
N LEU A 708 -21.24 -20.29 -15.02
CA LEU A 708 -21.63 -19.77 -16.33
C LEU A 708 -20.97 -20.55 -17.47
N HIS A 709 -21.67 -20.71 -18.58
CA HIS A 709 -21.09 -21.15 -19.86
C HIS A 709 -20.37 -19.96 -20.51
N ALA A 710 -19.07 -19.80 -20.20
CA ALA A 710 -18.28 -18.72 -20.78
C ALA A 710 -17.87 -19.07 -22.21
N GLY A 711 -18.65 -18.61 -23.19
CA GLY A 711 -18.41 -18.74 -24.61
C GLY A 711 -17.87 -17.47 -25.23
N ASN A 712 -18.77 -16.63 -25.76
CA ASN A 712 -18.46 -15.28 -26.26
C ASN A 712 -19.15 -14.24 -25.38
N ALA A 713 -18.37 -13.43 -24.68
CA ALA A 713 -18.91 -12.49 -23.70
C ALA A 713 -19.92 -11.49 -24.31
N ASP A 714 -19.72 -11.03 -25.55
CA ASP A 714 -20.66 -10.12 -26.22
C ASP A 714 -22.00 -10.81 -26.56
N GLU A 715 -22.02 -12.13 -26.71
CA GLU A 715 -23.22 -12.92 -26.95
C GLU A 715 -23.88 -13.40 -25.66
N ASP A 716 -23.09 -13.65 -24.61
CA ASP A 716 -23.56 -14.19 -23.35
C ASP A 716 -24.28 -13.13 -22.50
N PHE A 717 -24.07 -11.85 -22.79
CA PHE A 717 -24.66 -10.73 -22.05
C PHE A 717 -25.49 -9.80 -22.93
N GLU A 718 -26.42 -9.11 -22.29
CA GLU A 718 -27.21 -8.05 -22.89
C GLU A 718 -27.04 -6.77 -22.05
N ARG A 719 -26.82 -5.64 -22.73
CA ARG A 719 -26.65 -4.35 -22.05
C ARG A 719 -28.00 -3.89 -21.47
N GLU A 720 -28.01 -3.49 -20.21
CA GLU A 720 -29.16 -2.91 -19.54
C GLU A 720 -29.32 -1.45 -19.95
N VAL A 721 -30.46 -1.11 -20.60
CA VAL A 721 -30.68 0.23 -21.15
C VAL A 721 -30.90 1.28 -20.05
N SER A 722 -31.45 0.87 -18.90
CA SER A 722 -31.82 1.76 -17.82
C SER A 722 -30.67 2.17 -16.89
N ARG A 723 -29.52 1.50 -17.00
CA ARG A 723 -28.37 1.72 -16.12
C ARG A 723 -27.05 1.66 -16.90
N PRO A 724 -26.30 2.76 -16.95
CA PRO A 724 -24.99 2.76 -17.62
C PRO A 724 -24.07 1.65 -17.12
N LEU A 725 -23.29 1.05 -18.01
CA LEU A 725 -22.31 -0.02 -17.72
C LEU A 725 -22.89 -1.26 -17.01
N ALA A 726 -24.20 -1.47 -17.07
CA ALA A 726 -24.85 -2.67 -16.53
C ALA A 726 -25.16 -3.67 -17.64
N PHE A 727 -24.96 -4.95 -17.34
CA PHE A 727 -25.11 -6.07 -18.28
C PHE A 727 -25.86 -7.20 -17.61
N ARG A 728 -26.83 -7.77 -18.33
CA ARG A 728 -27.61 -8.91 -17.87
C ARG A 728 -27.14 -10.19 -18.53
N CYS A 729 -26.76 -11.18 -17.74
CA CYS A 729 -26.41 -12.50 -18.25
C CYS A 729 -27.66 -13.18 -18.85
N ARG A 730 -27.59 -13.59 -20.12
CA ARG A 730 -28.72 -14.22 -20.81
C ARG A 730 -29.05 -15.61 -20.26
N GLU A 731 -28.06 -16.34 -19.75
CA GLU A 731 -28.21 -17.68 -19.21
C GLU A 731 -29.08 -17.73 -17.96
N ASN A 732 -28.86 -16.82 -17.03
CA ASN A 732 -29.49 -16.87 -15.70
C ASN A 732 -30.13 -15.55 -15.24
N GLY A 733 -30.12 -14.51 -16.05
CA GLY A 733 -30.71 -13.21 -15.76
C GLY A 733 -29.95 -12.39 -14.70
N CYS A 734 -28.79 -12.86 -14.21
CA CYS A 734 -27.99 -12.14 -13.22
C CYS A 734 -27.49 -10.80 -13.78
N LEU A 735 -27.56 -9.77 -12.95
CA LEU A 735 -27.09 -8.42 -13.32
C LEU A 735 -25.62 -8.26 -12.94
N PHE A 736 -24.82 -7.80 -13.89
CA PHE A 736 -23.41 -7.47 -13.73
C PHE A 736 -23.21 -5.96 -13.84
N ILE A 737 -22.53 -5.37 -12.88
CA ILE A 737 -22.21 -3.94 -12.87
C ILE A 737 -20.76 -3.73 -12.51
N PRO A 738 -20.16 -2.57 -12.85
CA PRO A 738 -18.83 -2.22 -12.37
C PRO A 738 -18.70 -2.37 -10.86
N LEU A 739 -17.61 -2.96 -10.40
CA LEU A 739 -17.41 -3.26 -8.98
C LEU A 739 -17.43 -2.01 -8.09
N GLU A 740 -17.00 -0.85 -8.61
CA GLU A 740 -17.07 0.42 -7.88
C GLU A 740 -18.50 0.91 -7.65
N LYS A 741 -19.46 0.49 -8.49
CA LYS A 741 -20.89 0.81 -8.32
C LYS A 741 -21.61 -0.10 -7.31
N VAL A 742 -20.97 -1.19 -6.88
CA VAL A 742 -21.47 -2.05 -5.79
C VAL A 742 -21.21 -1.34 -4.46
N TRP A 743 -22.23 -1.22 -3.61
CA TRP A 743 -22.10 -0.59 -2.29
C TRP A 743 -22.50 -1.52 -1.13
N LYS A 744 -23.77 -1.87 -1.04
CA LYS A 744 -24.30 -2.75 0.04
C LYS A 744 -24.85 -4.06 -0.51
N GLU A 745 -24.88 -4.22 -1.81
CA GLU A 745 -25.36 -5.42 -2.48
C GLU A 745 -24.40 -6.59 -2.24
N GLU A 746 -24.96 -7.79 -2.19
CA GLU A 746 -24.21 -9.03 -2.22
C GLU A 746 -23.69 -9.28 -3.64
N TYR A 747 -22.39 -9.61 -3.79
CA TYR A 747 -21.76 -9.73 -5.08
C TYR A 747 -20.75 -10.87 -5.18
N GLN A 748 -20.38 -11.20 -6.41
CA GLN A 748 -19.25 -12.07 -6.76
C GLN A 748 -18.45 -11.44 -7.91
N VAL A 749 -17.10 -11.48 -7.81
CA VAL A 749 -16.19 -11.01 -8.86
C VAL A 749 -15.73 -12.18 -9.75
N TYR A 750 -15.35 -13.28 -9.14
CA TYR A 750 -14.93 -14.47 -9.87
C TYR A 750 -16.10 -15.45 -10.03
N MET A 751 -16.29 -15.95 -11.24
CA MET A 751 -17.23 -16.99 -11.62
C MET A 751 -16.48 -18.27 -11.97
N LYS A 752 -17.21 -19.36 -12.09
CA LYS A 752 -16.67 -20.67 -12.49
C LYS A 752 -17.32 -21.12 -13.81
N LYS A 753 -16.48 -21.62 -14.71
CA LYS A 753 -16.95 -22.17 -15.97
C LYS A 753 -17.61 -23.55 -15.75
N VAL A 754 -18.79 -23.73 -16.38
CA VAL A 754 -19.49 -25.01 -16.41
C VAL A 754 -18.73 -26.04 -17.22
#